data_6e83a8bf10c20d7ca8863be51ecd27e1
#
_entry.id   6e83a8bf10c20d7ca8863be51ecd27e1
#
_cell.length_a   1.000
_cell.length_b   1.000
_cell.length_c   1.000
_cell.angle_alpha   90.00
_cell.angle_beta   90.00
_cell.angle_gamma   90.00
#
_symmetry.space_group_name_H-M   'P 1'
#
loop_
_entity.id
_entity.type
_entity.pdbx_description
1 polymer ?
#
loop_
_entity_poly.entity_id
_entity_poly.type
_entity_poly.pdbx_seq_one_letter_code
_entity_poly.pdbx_strand_id
1 'polypeptide(L)'
;MVVQDPAPMAATRKETDLWLLERLVPGSGVNNLSLTFDVDGEIDSAALSRALTLVVRKYDILRTVFRTSETDLTKEVLAADAITSIDVTSVDVTEDGLQTAVEAFVAEPFALDGSPLVRAARFRRAGGAGDVVSVALHHLVFDAMSTVTLLGELISAYQAPDTYATDPVAAVVEAEPSEESVDFWRDQLRGFRGADDGLWYGNPASATPDLAGDTLQYPLSDDALAVVGRLQRELRAPEAVILLAAYYLLLAQHGAGSDIVVGSPVSVRPPGHEGAIGYHVNVLPLRVRMDPAKPFKRLVNRARAVFLESLGEPGVTAESVLDEVRDGGSSSWRNSLFNHLFNYVPGGTSGTFEVAGHPARIRGVENGFSKFDLEFFFMPEPEAAKTTIRAVFRTQVFSPADVQLLLARYDALLCTLGDQLDRPIGEISGWSAADHAAVLAGHRDGLPEALLGPSVAPFSRYAKLAAKADSAALTRAFVAAPDGTELPVGVRGELCLADEDVTRTGDVARWLPDGRIEILGRLDRRVTVQGLALGLEDVDAALLAHPAVDAAVTVAAGGVLVSFVATAGGTGAGPGLLEQLWKQVRTDLPGPAEPARIIVTEGLPTVNGAPDLQGLRLRAEELLRTEAAPEPVDTTELTRALIALWKQFLKREDLDADSGFFTSGGHSLLAVQLLQRVKRTTGIQVKIRLADLFAHPTPEKLSAYISSKKA
;
A
#
# COMPACT_ATOMS: atom_id res chain seq x y z
N MET A 1 -19.64 -44.11 20.15
CA MET A 1 -20.09 -43.09 19.21
C MET A 1 -18.83 -42.49 18.63
N VAL A 2 -18.54 -42.70 17.36
CA VAL A 2 -17.45 -42.01 16.69
C VAL A 2 -17.93 -40.55 16.55
N VAL A 3 -17.30 -39.63 17.27
CA VAL A 3 -17.51 -38.21 17.06
C VAL A 3 -16.95 -37.95 15.64
N GLN A 4 -17.84 -37.71 14.70
CA GLN A 4 -17.41 -37.24 13.36
C GLN A 4 -16.73 -35.86 13.58
N ASP A 5 -15.49 -35.75 13.15
CA ASP A 5 -14.85 -34.44 13.08
C ASP A 5 -15.76 -33.49 12.28
N PRO A 6 -15.97 -32.27 12.74
CA PRO A 6 -16.81 -31.32 12.02
C PRO A 6 -16.20 -31.09 10.62
N ALA A 7 -17.06 -31.13 9.61
CA ALA A 7 -16.60 -30.91 8.23
C ALA A 7 -15.96 -29.50 8.12
N PRO A 8 -14.83 -29.36 7.38
CA PRO A 8 -14.20 -28.06 7.21
C PRO A 8 -15.18 -27.05 6.60
N MET A 9 -15.24 -25.87 7.17
CA MET A 9 -16.06 -24.77 6.69
C MET A 9 -15.25 -23.90 5.69
N ALA A 10 -15.93 -23.31 4.72
CA ALA A 10 -15.31 -22.30 3.86
C ALA A 10 -14.95 -21.06 4.71
N ALA A 11 -13.82 -20.43 4.42
CA ALA A 11 -13.49 -19.13 4.99
C ALA A 11 -14.45 -18.05 4.49
N THR A 12 -14.66 -17.01 5.28
CA THR A 12 -15.43 -15.84 4.87
C THR A 12 -14.68 -15.05 3.82
N ARG A 13 -15.36 -14.10 3.14
CA ARG A 13 -14.71 -13.20 2.17
C ARG A 13 -13.57 -12.42 2.82
N LYS A 14 -13.78 -11.80 3.98
CA LYS A 14 -12.77 -11.06 4.73
C LYS A 14 -11.53 -11.91 5.07
N GLU A 15 -11.73 -13.14 5.50
CA GLU A 15 -10.64 -14.08 5.78
C GLU A 15 -9.89 -14.47 4.49
N THR A 16 -10.62 -14.65 3.41
CA THR A 16 -10.02 -14.93 2.08
C THR A 16 -9.19 -13.76 1.58
N ASP A 17 -9.62 -12.52 1.78
CA ASP A 17 -8.88 -11.32 1.37
C ASP A 17 -7.53 -11.18 2.11
N LEU A 18 -7.47 -11.51 3.42
CA LEU A 18 -6.21 -11.57 4.16
C LEU A 18 -5.27 -12.66 3.62
N TRP A 19 -5.81 -13.84 3.32
CA TRP A 19 -5.03 -14.93 2.73
C TRP A 19 -4.51 -14.58 1.32
N LEU A 20 -5.31 -13.90 0.49
CA LEU A 20 -4.88 -13.46 -0.84
C LEU A 20 -3.73 -12.46 -0.76
N LEU A 21 -3.74 -11.57 0.23
CA LEU A 21 -2.65 -10.63 0.47
C LEU A 21 -1.32 -11.35 0.76
N GLU A 22 -1.31 -12.41 1.56
CA GLU A 22 -0.11 -13.23 1.79
C GLU A 22 0.34 -13.98 0.53
N ARG A 23 -0.58 -14.37 -0.32
CA ARG A 23 -0.23 -15.01 -1.59
C ARG A 23 0.39 -14.06 -2.61
N LEU A 24 0.13 -12.76 -2.49
CA LEU A 24 0.82 -11.74 -3.30
C LEU A 24 2.30 -11.64 -2.93
N VAL A 25 2.62 -11.71 -1.63
CA VAL A 25 4.00 -11.65 -1.12
C VAL A 25 4.25 -12.86 -0.22
N PRO A 26 4.55 -14.04 -0.82
CA PRO A 26 4.73 -15.28 -0.09
C PRO A 26 5.89 -15.21 0.91
N GLY A 27 5.65 -15.70 2.12
CA GLY A 27 6.64 -15.67 3.21
C GLY A 27 6.68 -14.35 3.97
N SER A 28 5.72 -13.44 3.75
CA SER A 28 5.57 -12.23 4.55
C SER A 28 4.78 -12.49 5.83
N GLY A 29 5.17 -11.81 6.91
CA GLY A 29 4.40 -11.75 8.16
C GLY A 29 3.39 -10.60 8.18
N VAL A 30 2.89 -10.15 7.04
CA VAL A 30 2.04 -8.96 6.90
C VAL A 30 0.73 -9.01 7.72
N ASN A 31 0.23 -10.21 7.99
CA ASN A 31 -0.95 -10.44 8.82
C ASN A 31 -0.62 -10.84 10.26
N ASN A 32 0.64 -10.73 10.67
CA ASN A 32 1.00 -11.00 12.06
C ASN A 32 0.73 -9.78 12.93
N LEU A 33 0.09 -10.02 14.06
CA LEU A 33 -0.11 -9.07 15.15
C LEU A 33 0.56 -9.60 16.40
N SER A 34 0.84 -8.73 17.38
CA SER A 34 1.38 -9.17 18.65
C SER A 34 0.74 -8.46 19.85
N LEU A 35 0.61 -9.22 20.93
CA LEU A 35 0.50 -8.71 22.28
C LEU A 35 1.89 -8.85 22.91
N THR A 36 2.62 -7.75 23.00
CA THR A 36 3.95 -7.72 23.57
C THR A 36 4.01 -6.76 24.74
N PHE A 37 4.67 -7.15 25.83
CA PHE A 37 4.79 -6.32 27.02
C PHE A 37 6.07 -6.57 27.79
N ASP A 38 6.61 -5.50 28.34
CA ASP A 38 7.74 -5.53 29.29
C ASP A 38 7.21 -5.90 30.69
N VAL A 39 7.99 -6.67 31.43
CA VAL A 39 7.71 -7.00 32.83
C VAL A 39 8.94 -6.69 33.66
N ASP A 40 8.77 -5.93 34.75
CA ASP A 40 9.86 -5.55 35.66
C ASP A 40 10.21 -6.72 36.62
N GLY A 41 10.22 -7.95 36.12
CA GLY A 41 10.51 -9.16 36.85
C GLY A 41 10.65 -10.37 35.96
N GLU A 42 10.91 -11.51 36.56
CA GLU A 42 11.10 -12.79 35.84
C GLU A 42 9.74 -13.48 35.66
N ILE A 43 9.45 -13.97 34.44
CA ILE A 43 8.24 -14.73 34.12
C ILE A 43 8.57 -16.22 34.00
N ASP A 44 7.84 -17.07 34.71
CA ASP A 44 7.92 -18.52 34.56
C ASP A 44 7.34 -18.97 33.21
N SER A 45 8.20 -19.43 32.31
CA SER A 45 7.79 -19.88 30.96
C SER A 45 6.83 -21.07 31.01
N ALA A 46 6.92 -21.96 32.01
CA ALA A 46 6.01 -23.09 32.13
C ALA A 46 4.62 -22.64 32.62
N ALA A 47 4.57 -21.68 33.55
CA ALA A 47 3.32 -21.07 33.96
C ALA A 47 2.66 -20.27 32.82
N LEU A 48 3.47 -19.53 32.03
CA LEU A 48 2.99 -18.79 30.85
C LEU A 48 2.43 -19.74 29.77
N SER A 49 3.11 -20.84 29.50
CA SER A 49 2.64 -21.88 28.57
C SER A 49 1.31 -22.50 29.04
N ARG A 50 1.18 -22.82 30.35
CA ARG A 50 -0.08 -23.32 30.92
C ARG A 50 -1.19 -22.28 30.77
N ALA A 51 -0.93 -21.03 31.13
CA ALA A 51 -1.91 -19.96 31.02
C ALA A 51 -2.39 -19.76 29.58
N LEU A 52 -1.47 -19.66 28.65
CA LEU A 52 -1.81 -19.50 27.22
C LEU A 52 -2.58 -20.70 26.68
N THR A 53 -2.21 -21.92 27.08
CA THR A 53 -2.94 -23.15 26.70
C THR A 53 -4.40 -23.12 27.22
N LEU A 54 -4.61 -22.67 28.44
CA LEU A 54 -5.95 -22.54 29.02
C LEU A 54 -6.79 -21.51 28.26
N VAL A 55 -6.19 -20.35 27.91
CA VAL A 55 -6.89 -19.31 27.14
C VAL A 55 -7.22 -19.80 25.74
N VAL A 56 -6.29 -20.46 25.05
CA VAL A 56 -6.53 -21.01 23.71
C VAL A 56 -7.62 -22.09 23.75
N ARG A 57 -7.64 -22.96 24.77
CA ARG A 57 -8.69 -23.96 24.94
C ARG A 57 -10.08 -23.36 25.18
N LYS A 58 -10.14 -22.21 25.85
CA LYS A 58 -11.40 -21.52 26.17
C LYS A 58 -12.07 -20.90 24.97
N TYR A 59 -11.32 -20.27 24.10
CA TYR A 59 -11.83 -19.48 22.97
C TYR A 59 -11.82 -20.28 21.66
N ASP A 60 -13.01 -20.52 21.07
CA ASP A 60 -13.14 -21.24 19.80
C ASP A 60 -12.32 -20.60 18.69
N ILE A 61 -12.30 -19.25 18.62
CA ILE A 61 -11.56 -18.54 17.60
C ILE A 61 -10.03 -18.78 17.68
N LEU A 62 -9.46 -18.92 18.88
CA LEU A 62 -8.05 -19.22 19.07
C LEU A 62 -7.70 -20.69 18.77
N ARG A 63 -8.72 -21.57 18.73
CA ARG A 63 -8.63 -22.97 18.29
C ARG A 63 -9.05 -23.16 16.83
N THR A 64 -9.48 -22.06 16.19
CA THR A 64 -9.79 -22.10 14.76
C THR A 64 -8.48 -22.16 13.98
N VAL A 65 -8.34 -23.21 13.21
CA VAL A 65 -7.19 -23.43 12.32
C VAL A 65 -7.62 -23.31 10.87
N PHE A 66 -6.69 -22.90 10.05
CA PHE A 66 -6.94 -22.69 8.63
C PHE A 66 -6.06 -23.60 7.79
N ARG A 67 -6.62 -24.09 6.69
CA ARG A 67 -5.89 -24.90 5.70
C ARG A 67 -6.03 -24.30 4.34
N THR A 68 -4.91 -24.13 3.69
CA THR A 68 -4.88 -23.63 2.31
C THR A 68 -4.86 -24.83 1.34
N SER A 69 -5.68 -24.74 0.31
CA SER A 69 -5.49 -25.49 -0.92
C SER A 69 -4.92 -24.57 -2.02
N GLU A 70 -4.81 -25.05 -3.21
CA GLU A 70 -4.41 -24.18 -4.34
C GLU A 70 -5.45 -23.06 -4.59
N THR A 71 -6.72 -23.26 -4.25
CA THR A 71 -7.88 -22.37 -4.54
C THR A 71 -8.54 -21.77 -3.34
N ASP A 72 -8.57 -22.50 -2.27
CA ASP A 72 -9.53 -22.25 -1.24
C ASP A 72 -8.83 -22.16 0.12
N LEU A 73 -9.37 -21.31 0.96
CA LEU A 73 -9.08 -21.27 2.37
C LEU A 73 -10.25 -21.93 3.09
N THR A 74 -9.95 -22.96 3.86
CA THR A 74 -10.93 -23.63 4.72
C THR A 74 -10.54 -23.47 6.18
N LYS A 75 -11.52 -23.55 7.07
CA LYS A 75 -11.29 -23.46 8.51
C LYS A 75 -12.06 -24.54 9.27
N GLU A 76 -11.51 -24.91 10.42
CA GLU A 76 -12.14 -25.81 11.38
C GLU A 76 -11.82 -25.38 12.81
N VAL A 77 -12.71 -25.67 13.73
CA VAL A 77 -12.47 -25.42 15.15
C VAL A 77 -12.00 -26.73 15.80
N LEU A 78 -10.76 -26.75 16.26
CA LEU A 78 -10.23 -27.91 16.95
C LEU A 78 -10.96 -28.15 18.30
N ALA A 79 -11.10 -29.40 18.69
CA ALA A 79 -11.56 -29.74 20.04
C ALA A 79 -10.59 -29.17 21.10
N ALA A 80 -11.10 -28.75 22.25
CA ALA A 80 -10.26 -28.10 23.27
C ALA A 80 -9.16 -29.04 23.81
N ASP A 81 -9.40 -30.33 23.85
CA ASP A 81 -8.44 -31.37 24.27
C ASP A 81 -7.40 -31.69 23.17
N ALA A 82 -7.67 -31.35 21.93
CA ALA A 82 -6.68 -31.46 20.85
C ALA A 82 -5.51 -30.45 21.02
N ILE A 83 -5.73 -29.35 21.73
CA ILE A 83 -4.67 -28.41 22.09
C ILE A 83 -3.92 -28.94 23.30
N THR A 84 -2.82 -29.64 23.10
CA THR A 84 -2.03 -30.23 24.21
C THR A 84 -1.24 -29.19 24.99
N SER A 85 -0.49 -28.33 24.30
CA SER A 85 0.22 -27.17 24.86
C SER A 85 0.44 -26.10 23.79
N ILE A 86 0.55 -24.85 24.25
CA ILE A 86 1.15 -23.75 23.47
C ILE A 86 2.49 -23.46 24.09
N ASP A 87 3.54 -23.82 23.40
CA ASP A 87 4.91 -23.70 23.91
C ASP A 87 5.38 -22.25 23.91
N VAL A 88 6.16 -21.89 24.92
CA VAL A 88 6.79 -20.58 25.06
C VAL A 88 8.29 -20.72 24.82
N THR A 89 8.76 -20.17 23.72
CA THR A 89 10.19 -20.13 23.39
C THR A 89 10.90 -19.15 24.32
N SER A 90 11.97 -19.58 25.00
CA SER A 90 12.81 -18.69 25.81
C SER A 90 14.06 -18.30 25.05
N VAL A 91 14.29 -16.98 24.94
CA VAL A 91 15.43 -16.39 24.20
C VAL A 91 16.21 -15.48 25.13
N ASP A 92 17.51 -15.71 25.26
CA ASP A 92 18.41 -14.80 26.00
C ASP A 92 18.85 -13.67 25.07
N VAL A 93 18.68 -12.42 25.49
CA VAL A 93 18.97 -11.25 24.67
C VAL A 93 19.74 -10.18 25.42
N THR A 94 20.61 -9.46 24.71
CA THR A 94 21.19 -8.22 25.20
C THR A 94 20.20 -7.07 25.03
N GLU A 95 20.36 -5.98 25.78
CA GLU A 95 19.47 -4.83 25.63
C GLU A 95 19.46 -4.27 24.19
N ASP A 96 20.64 -4.16 23.57
CA ASP A 96 20.79 -3.68 22.18
C ASP A 96 20.16 -4.63 21.15
N GLY A 97 20.11 -5.94 21.44
CA GLY A 97 19.53 -6.96 20.53
C GLY A 97 18.04 -7.23 20.76
N LEU A 98 17.47 -6.71 21.85
CA LEU A 98 16.09 -7.04 22.25
C LEU A 98 15.05 -6.66 21.18
N GLN A 99 15.07 -5.42 20.71
CA GLN A 99 14.09 -4.94 19.73
C GLN A 99 14.11 -5.77 18.46
N THR A 100 15.30 -6.00 17.89
CA THR A 100 15.49 -6.82 16.68
C THR A 100 15.01 -8.27 16.88
N ALA A 101 15.27 -8.86 18.05
CA ALA A 101 14.86 -10.23 18.33
C ALA A 101 13.33 -10.35 18.45
N VAL A 102 12.68 -9.38 19.09
CA VAL A 102 11.20 -9.35 19.23
C VAL A 102 10.54 -9.10 17.88
N GLU A 103 11.03 -8.16 17.09
CA GLU A 103 10.52 -7.89 15.73
C GLU A 103 10.66 -9.09 14.81
N ALA A 104 11.82 -9.76 14.82
CA ALA A 104 12.03 -10.99 14.05
C ALA A 104 11.06 -12.10 14.44
N PHE A 105 10.78 -12.27 15.74
CA PHE A 105 9.80 -13.23 16.23
C PHE A 105 8.38 -12.90 15.74
N VAL A 106 7.99 -11.63 15.77
CA VAL A 106 6.65 -11.19 15.32
C VAL A 106 6.52 -11.29 13.80
N ALA A 107 7.58 -10.95 13.07
CA ALA A 107 7.59 -10.97 11.59
C ALA A 107 7.59 -12.39 10.99
N GLU A 108 7.94 -13.42 11.76
CA GLU A 108 7.98 -14.80 11.26
C GLU A 108 6.60 -15.25 10.76
N PRO A 109 6.44 -15.73 9.51
CA PRO A 109 5.14 -16.10 8.96
C PRO A 109 4.49 -17.27 9.70
N PHE A 110 3.15 -17.28 9.79
CA PHE A 110 2.38 -18.45 10.19
C PHE A 110 2.13 -19.37 9.00
N ALA A 111 2.17 -20.68 9.25
CA ALA A 111 1.73 -21.68 8.28
C ALA A 111 0.21 -21.87 8.38
N LEU A 112 -0.51 -21.77 7.25
CA LEU A 112 -1.94 -22.08 7.19
C LEU A 112 -2.11 -23.56 6.77
N ASP A 113 -1.61 -24.47 7.61
CA ASP A 113 -1.56 -25.93 7.39
C ASP A 113 -2.44 -26.71 8.36
N GLY A 114 -3.22 -26.02 9.17
CA GLY A 114 -4.06 -26.58 10.23
C GLY A 114 -3.41 -26.52 11.60
N SER A 115 -2.29 -25.83 11.75
CA SER A 115 -1.68 -25.50 13.05
C SER A 115 -2.38 -24.30 13.68
N PRO A 116 -2.37 -24.19 15.05
CA PRO A 116 -2.85 -23.01 15.74
C PRO A 116 -2.13 -21.74 15.31
N LEU A 117 -2.86 -20.64 15.16
CA LEU A 117 -2.33 -19.35 14.70
C LEU A 117 -1.92 -18.46 15.88
N VAL A 118 -1.30 -19.05 16.88
CA VAL A 118 -0.80 -18.44 18.11
C VAL A 118 0.56 -19.04 18.43
N ARG A 119 1.54 -18.21 18.74
CA ARG A 119 2.83 -18.61 19.29
C ARG A 119 3.32 -17.60 20.32
N ALA A 120 4.19 -18.01 21.25
CA ALA A 120 4.68 -17.13 22.30
C ALA A 120 6.18 -17.28 22.53
N ALA A 121 6.80 -16.17 22.93
CA ALA A 121 8.18 -16.14 23.33
C ALA A 121 8.36 -15.28 24.60
N ARG A 122 9.33 -15.67 25.42
CA ARG A 122 9.87 -14.92 26.53
C ARG A 122 11.30 -14.52 26.19
N PHE A 123 11.58 -13.23 26.19
CA PHE A 123 12.92 -12.68 25.99
C PHE A 123 13.49 -12.29 27.33
N ARG A 124 14.54 -13.00 27.77
CA ARG A 124 15.23 -12.72 29.03
C ARG A 124 16.32 -11.69 28.79
N ARG A 125 16.25 -10.56 29.48
CA ARG A 125 17.28 -9.53 29.37
C ARG A 125 18.52 -9.91 30.13
N ALA A 126 19.68 -9.74 29.53
CA ALA A 126 20.97 -9.90 30.23
C ALA A 126 21.05 -8.93 31.42
N GLY A 127 21.55 -9.44 32.58
CA GLY A 127 21.69 -8.62 33.79
C GLY A 127 20.44 -8.52 34.68
N GLY A 128 19.36 -9.25 34.39
CA GLY A 128 18.21 -9.35 35.30
C GLY A 128 17.29 -8.13 35.30
N ALA A 129 17.28 -7.35 34.20
CA ALA A 129 16.44 -6.15 34.04
C ALA A 129 14.94 -6.47 33.73
N GLY A 130 14.52 -7.69 34.06
CA GLY A 130 13.15 -8.16 33.75
C GLY A 130 13.04 -8.85 32.39
N ASP A 131 11.82 -9.24 32.01
CA ASP A 131 11.54 -10.00 30.81
C ASP A 131 10.68 -9.22 29.83
N VAL A 132 10.72 -9.62 28.56
CA VAL A 132 9.70 -9.25 27.58
C VAL A 132 8.94 -10.49 27.16
N VAL A 133 7.62 -10.41 27.23
CA VAL A 133 6.71 -11.48 26.76
C VAL A 133 6.09 -11.00 25.45
N SER A 134 6.16 -11.84 24.43
CA SER A 134 5.49 -11.59 23.14
C SER A 134 4.61 -12.78 22.77
N VAL A 135 3.34 -12.52 22.55
CA VAL A 135 2.37 -13.47 21.96
C VAL A 135 2.06 -12.96 20.55
N ALA A 136 2.54 -13.67 19.55
CA ALA A 136 2.23 -13.39 18.17
C ALA A 136 0.98 -14.17 17.72
N LEU A 137 0.09 -13.53 17.00
CA LEU A 137 -1.14 -14.08 16.48
C LEU A 137 -1.35 -13.67 15.03
N HIS A 138 -2.01 -14.53 14.27
CA HIS A 138 -2.41 -14.20 12.92
C HIS A 138 -3.70 -13.37 12.91
N HIS A 139 -3.80 -12.41 12.01
CA HIS A 139 -4.97 -11.53 11.90
C HIS A 139 -6.28 -12.28 11.62
N LEU A 140 -6.25 -13.50 11.08
CA LEU A 140 -7.43 -14.36 10.89
C LEU A 140 -8.14 -14.71 12.21
N VAL A 141 -7.44 -14.68 13.35
CA VAL A 141 -7.97 -15.04 14.67
C VAL A 141 -7.89 -13.89 15.68
N PHE A 142 -7.39 -12.74 15.28
CA PHE A 142 -7.08 -11.64 16.20
C PHE A 142 -7.11 -10.27 15.52
N ASP A 143 -7.50 -9.24 16.26
CA ASP A 143 -7.39 -7.85 15.89
C ASP A 143 -6.96 -6.98 17.09
N ALA A 144 -6.69 -5.69 16.86
CA ALA A 144 -6.20 -4.80 17.90
C ALA A 144 -7.18 -4.65 19.07
N MET A 145 -8.48 -4.70 18.84
CA MET A 145 -9.50 -4.63 19.91
C MET A 145 -9.50 -5.87 20.79
N SER A 146 -9.06 -7.02 20.29
CA SER A 146 -8.92 -8.26 21.03
C SER A 146 -7.82 -8.21 22.09
N THR A 147 -6.88 -7.26 21.99
CA THR A 147 -5.70 -7.16 22.86
C THR A 147 -6.06 -7.04 24.34
N VAL A 148 -7.04 -6.21 24.68
CA VAL A 148 -7.42 -5.98 26.08
C VAL A 148 -8.00 -7.24 26.70
N THR A 149 -8.87 -7.94 25.98
CA THR A 149 -9.48 -9.20 26.46
C THR A 149 -8.42 -10.30 26.58
N LEU A 150 -7.58 -10.48 25.56
CA LEU A 150 -6.54 -11.49 25.58
C LEU A 150 -5.54 -11.25 26.73
N LEU A 151 -5.14 -10.01 26.98
CA LEU A 151 -4.25 -9.66 28.10
C LEU A 151 -4.89 -9.98 29.44
N GLY A 152 -6.14 -9.57 29.66
CA GLY A 152 -6.86 -9.84 30.90
C GLY A 152 -7.04 -11.35 31.17
N GLU A 153 -7.39 -12.12 30.14
CA GLU A 153 -7.52 -13.58 30.22
C GLU A 153 -6.15 -14.25 30.51
N LEU A 154 -5.09 -13.81 29.83
CA LEU A 154 -3.75 -14.36 30.04
C LEU A 154 -3.24 -14.10 31.47
N ILE A 155 -3.43 -12.90 32.01
CA ILE A 155 -3.07 -12.55 33.39
C ILE A 155 -3.88 -13.40 34.36
N SER A 156 -5.19 -13.52 34.17
CA SER A 156 -6.07 -14.29 35.04
C SER A 156 -5.69 -15.78 35.06
N ALA A 157 -5.44 -16.37 33.90
CA ALA A 157 -5.00 -17.75 33.75
C ALA A 157 -3.60 -18.00 34.34
N TYR A 158 -2.72 -17.02 34.23
CA TYR A 158 -1.36 -17.10 34.78
C TYR A 158 -1.36 -17.06 36.32
N GLN A 159 -2.16 -16.15 36.90
CA GLN A 159 -2.21 -15.95 38.36
C GLN A 159 -2.96 -17.06 39.10
N ALA A 160 -4.01 -17.61 38.49
CA ALA A 160 -4.92 -18.58 39.15
C ALA A 160 -5.32 -19.73 38.21
N PRO A 161 -4.37 -20.54 37.71
CA PRO A 161 -4.63 -21.55 36.68
C PRO A 161 -5.67 -22.62 37.13
N ASP A 162 -5.67 -22.97 38.39
CA ASP A 162 -6.54 -24.02 38.95
C ASP A 162 -8.02 -23.57 39.12
N THR A 163 -8.25 -22.27 39.16
CA THR A 163 -9.59 -21.66 39.31
C THR A 163 -10.03 -20.86 38.07
N TYR A 164 -9.19 -20.82 37.06
CA TYR A 164 -9.51 -20.11 35.80
C TYR A 164 -10.73 -20.78 35.14
N ALA A 165 -11.72 -19.97 34.78
CA ALA A 165 -12.93 -20.45 34.11
C ALA A 165 -12.61 -20.88 32.66
N THR A 166 -12.80 -22.18 32.39
CA THR A 166 -12.51 -22.81 31.10
C THR A 166 -13.76 -23.12 30.28
N ASP A 167 -14.93 -22.57 30.66
CA ASP A 167 -16.13 -22.71 29.87
C ASP A 167 -15.92 -22.20 28.45
N PRO A 168 -16.28 -23.01 27.43
CA PRO A 168 -16.02 -22.63 26.05
C PRO A 168 -16.71 -21.34 25.65
N VAL A 169 -15.97 -20.43 24.99
CA VAL A 169 -16.49 -19.20 24.41
C VAL A 169 -16.53 -19.38 22.89
N ALA A 170 -17.75 -19.44 22.36
CA ALA A 170 -17.96 -19.59 20.93
C ALA A 170 -17.43 -18.41 20.13
N ALA A 171 -16.92 -18.67 18.94
CA ALA A 171 -16.53 -17.60 18.01
C ALA A 171 -17.77 -16.78 17.62
N VAL A 172 -17.61 -15.46 17.62
CA VAL A 172 -18.68 -14.55 17.21
C VAL A 172 -18.78 -14.55 15.69
N VAL A 173 -20.00 -14.69 15.18
CA VAL A 173 -20.30 -14.64 13.75
C VAL A 173 -20.87 -13.27 13.42
N GLU A 174 -20.27 -12.59 12.46
CA GLU A 174 -20.78 -11.32 11.95
C GLU A 174 -22.04 -11.56 11.10
N ALA A 175 -22.98 -10.62 11.15
CA ALA A 175 -24.15 -10.66 10.29
C ALA A 175 -23.79 -10.34 8.85
N GLU A 176 -24.44 -11.00 7.90
CA GLU A 176 -24.33 -10.61 6.49
C GLU A 176 -24.90 -9.20 6.29
N PRO A 177 -24.24 -8.36 5.47
CA PRO A 177 -24.72 -7.01 5.19
C PRO A 177 -26.08 -7.03 4.47
N SER A 178 -26.95 -6.08 4.82
CA SER A 178 -28.22 -5.90 4.13
C SER A 178 -28.04 -5.33 2.72
N GLU A 179 -29.05 -5.54 1.86
CA GLU A 179 -29.05 -4.88 0.52
C GLU A 179 -29.02 -3.34 0.65
N GLU A 180 -29.66 -2.79 1.67
CA GLU A 180 -29.70 -1.35 1.97
C GLU A 180 -28.31 -0.81 2.28
N SER A 181 -27.50 -1.57 3.05
CA SER A 181 -26.11 -1.26 3.33
C SER A 181 -25.24 -1.29 2.05
N VAL A 182 -25.44 -2.29 1.19
CA VAL A 182 -24.71 -2.40 -0.09
C VAL A 182 -25.09 -1.24 -1.01
N ASP A 183 -26.38 -0.88 -1.10
CA ASP A 183 -26.86 0.27 -1.90
C ASP A 183 -26.29 1.60 -1.41
N PHE A 184 -26.19 1.80 -0.09
CA PHE A 184 -25.56 2.98 0.50
C PHE A 184 -24.12 3.15 0.00
N TRP A 185 -23.30 2.09 0.09
CA TRP A 185 -21.91 2.14 -0.34
C TRP A 185 -21.76 2.30 -1.86
N ARG A 186 -22.64 1.67 -2.64
CA ARG A 186 -22.70 1.86 -4.09
C ARG A 186 -22.94 3.33 -4.45
N ASP A 187 -23.84 3.99 -3.74
CA ASP A 187 -24.14 5.41 -3.97
C ASP A 187 -23.01 6.33 -3.52
N GLN A 188 -22.39 6.05 -2.36
CA GLN A 188 -21.24 6.82 -1.86
C GLN A 188 -20.04 6.75 -2.82
N LEU A 189 -19.80 5.60 -3.42
CA LEU A 189 -18.64 5.37 -4.29
C LEU A 189 -18.93 5.60 -5.78
N ARG A 190 -20.17 5.87 -6.16
CA ARG A 190 -20.57 6.07 -7.55
C ARG A 190 -19.74 7.14 -8.26
N GLY A 191 -19.14 6.77 -9.42
CA GLY A 191 -18.32 7.67 -10.24
C GLY A 191 -16.97 8.04 -9.61
N PHE A 192 -16.52 7.34 -8.57
CA PHE A 192 -15.13 7.43 -8.13
C PHE A 192 -14.24 6.67 -9.14
N ARG A 193 -13.19 7.31 -9.62
CA ARG A 193 -12.32 6.75 -10.66
C ARG A 193 -11.17 5.90 -10.13
N GLY A 194 -11.10 5.73 -8.82
CA GLY A 194 -10.04 4.95 -8.16
C GLY A 194 -8.89 5.81 -7.65
N ALA A 195 -8.03 5.19 -6.85
CA ALA A 195 -6.85 5.79 -6.24
C ALA A 195 -5.59 5.60 -7.11
N ASP A 196 -5.74 5.45 -8.42
CA ASP A 196 -4.67 5.03 -9.34
C ASP A 196 -3.54 6.07 -9.46
N ASP A 197 -3.82 7.34 -9.17
CA ASP A 197 -2.81 8.40 -9.31
C ASP A 197 -1.92 8.60 -8.08
N GLY A 198 -2.24 7.97 -6.95
CA GLY A 198 -1.50 8.07 -5.71
C GLY A 198 -1.21 9.51 -5.29
N LEU A 199 -0.50 9.69 -4.19
CA LEU A 199 0.07 10.99 -3.88
C LEU A 199 1.14 11.34 -4.92
N TRP A 200 1.15 12.58 -5.41
CA TRP A 200 2.27 13.12 -6.19
C TRP A 200 3.52 13.35 -5.32
N TYR A 201 3.48 12.87 -4.11
CA TYR A 201 4.55 12.84 -3.12
C TYR A 201 5.10 11.42 -2.95
N GLY A 202 6.38 11.28 -2.66
CA GLY A 202 7.04 9.98 -2.61
C GLY A 202 7.39 9.43 -4.00
N ASN A 203 7.76 8.16 -4.05
CA ASN A 203 8.08 7.47 -5.30
C ASN A 203 6.80 6.94 -5.98
N PRO A 204 6.78 6.80 -7.30
CA PRO A 204 5.71 6.07 -7.96
C PRO A 204 5.63 4.65 -7.42
N ALA A 205 4.41 4.19 -7.15
CA ALA A 205 4.23 2.82 -6.69
C ALA A 205 4.64 1.84 -7.79
N SER A 206 5.44 0.84 -7.42
CA SER A 206 5.80 -0.26 -8.30
C SER A 206 4.60 -1.17 -8.57
N ALA A 207 4.55 -1.77 -9.72
CA ALA A 207 3.56 -2.80 -10.00
C ALA A 207 3.97 -4.19 -9.47
N THR A 208 5.21 -4.36 -9.05
CA THR A 208 5.62 -5.56 -8.32
C THR A 208 5.10 -5.48 -6.89
N PRO A 209 4.33 -6.48 -6.42
CA PRO A 209 3.87 -6.51 -5.05
C PRO A 209 5.04 -6.51 -4.07
N ASP A 210 5.10 -5.48 -3.24
CA ASP A 210 6.02 -5.36 -2.13
C ASP A 210 5.28 -4.71 -0.95
N LEU A 211 5.28 -5.37 0.19
CA LEU A 211 4.60 -4.94 1.40
C LEU A 211 5.60 -4.52 2.49
N ALA A 212 6.90 -4.43 2.16
CA ALA A 212 7.88 -3.94 3.12
C ALA A 212 7.48 -2.55 3.64
N GLY A 213 7.42 -2.42 4.93
CA GLY A 213 6.97 -1.23 5.64
C GLY A 213 7.94 -0.79 6.71
N ASP A 214 7.80 0.47 7.10
CA ASP A 214 8.51 1.07 8.24
C ASP A 214 7.55 1.93 9.03
N THR A 215 7.94 2.32 10.23
CA THR A 215 7.09 3.07 11.16
C THR A 215 7.83 4.25 11.76
N LEU A 216 7.18 5.41 11.80
CA LEU A 216 7.65 6.58 12.53
C LEU A 216 6.62 7.01 13.58
N GLN A 217 7.11 7.47 14.72
CA GLN A 217 6.28 8.09 15.74
C GLN A 217 6.56 9.61 15.78
N TYR A 218 5.49 10.38 15.79
CA TYR A 218 5.57 11.85 15.79
C TYR A 218 4.58 12.41 16.83
N PRO A 219 5.05 12.98 17.94
CA PRO A 219 4.19 13.68 18.87
C PRO A 219 3.75 15.00 18.24
N LEU A 220 2.45 15.28 18.24
CA LEU A 220 1.94 16.59 17.85
C LEU A 220 2.43 17.66 18.83
N SER A 221 2.73 18.85 18.31
CA SER A 221 3.16 19.98 19.12
C SER A 221 2.04 20.46 20.04
N ASP A 222 2.41 21.08 21.16
CA ASP A 222 1.46 21.69 22.11
C ASP A 222 0.62 22.77 21.41
N ASP A 223 1.18 23.51 20.47
CA ASP A 223 0.49 24.52 19.68
C ASP A 223 -0.58 23.90 18.79
N ALA A 224 -0.26 22.81 18.08
CA ALA A 224 -1.22 22.07 17.25
C ALA A 224 -2.36 21.52 18.11
N LEU A 225 -2.06 20.90 19.26
CA LEU A 225 -3.06 20.40 20.19
C LEU A 225 -3.95 21.50 20.78
N ALA A 226 -3.39 22.63 21.12
CA ALA A 226 -4.16 23.80 21.58
C ALA A 226 -5.13 24.29 20.50
N VAL A 227 -4.69 24.32 19.23
CA VAL A 227 -5.56 24.66 18.09
C VAL A 227 -6.66 23.63 17.92
N VAL A 228 -6.33 22.33 17.90
CA VAL A 228 -7.32 21.26 17.79
C VAL A 228 -8.38 21.38 18.89
N GLY A 229 -7.97 21.58 20.15
CA GLY A 229 -8.88 21.78 21.28
C GLY A 229 -9.77 23.04 21.15
N ARG A 230 -9.26 24.11 20.53
CA ARG A 230 -10.05 25.30 20.19
C ARG A 230 -11.08 25.00 19.11
N LEU A 231 -10.65 24.35 18.01
CA LEU A 231 -11.52 23.97 16.90
C LEU A 231 -12.62 23.00 17.33
N GLN A 232 -12.35 22.07 18.24
CA GLN A 232 -13.37 21.18 18.82
C GLN A 232 -14.52 21.98 19.44
N ARG A 233 -14.19 23.00 20.25
CA ARG A 233 -15.20 23.84 20.92
C ARG A 233 -15.95 24.73 19.93
N GLU A 234 -15.23 25.36 19.00
CA GLU A 234 -15.80 26.30 18.02
C GLU A 234 -16.71 25.58 17.00
N LEU A 235 -16.27 24.46 16.46
CA LEU A 235 -16.99 23.69 15.42
C LEU A 235 -17.92 22.64 16.02
N ARG A 236 -17.89 22.42 17.35
CA ARG A 236 -18.61 21.33 18.03
C ARG A 236 -18.41 20.00 17.34
N ALA A 237 -17.15 19.68 17.01
CA ALA A 237 -16.76 18.48 16.31
C ALA A 237 -15.79 17.65 17.18
N PRO A 238 -15.87 16.30 17.13
CA PRO A 238 -14.89 15.44 17.79
C PRO A 238 -13.47 15.67 17.26
N GLU A 239 -12.48 15.45 18.11
CA GLU A 239 -11.05 15.56 17.76
C GLU A 239 -10.74 14.74 16.49
N ALA A 240 -11.14 13.46 16.46
CA ALA A 240 -10.95 12.59 15.32
C ALA A 240 -11.43 13.18 13.99
N VAL A 241 -12.57 13.91 14.01
CA VAL A 241 -13.13 14.53 12.79
C VAL A 241 -12.31 15.74 12.34
N ILE A 242 -11.77 16.52 13.28
CA ILE A 242 -10.90 17.67 12.96
C ILE A 242 -9.60 17.16 12.36
N LEU A 243 -8.98 16.17 13.00
CA LEU A 243 -7.76 15.53 12.53
C LEU A 243 -7.96 14.86 11.16
N LEU A 244 -9.10 14.18 10.96
CA LEU A 244 -9.45 13.59 9.66
C LEU A 244 -9.62 14.65 8.57
N ALA A 245 -10.28 15.78 8.87
CA ALA A 245 -10.45 16.88 7.92
C ALA A 245 -9.10 17.53 7.55
N ALA A 246 -8.21 17.70 8.51
CA ALA A 246 -6.85 18.18 8.27
C ALA A 246 -6.03 17.18 7.45
N TYR A 247 -6.24 15.87 7.66
CA TYR A 247 -5.59 14.82 6.87
C TYR A 247 -6.02 14.85 5.40
N TYR A 248 -7.31 15.03 5.11
CA TYR A 248 -7.78 15.26 3.72
C TYR A 248 -7.12 16.48 3.08
N LEU A 249 -7.00 17.59 3.81
CA LEU A 249 -6.35 18.79 3.29
C LEU A 249 -4.87 18.56 3.02
N LEU A 250 -4.16 17.87 3.92
CA LEU A 250 -2.77 17.47 3.72
C LEU A 250 -2.61 16.64 2.43
N LEU A 251 -3.43 15.60 2.26
CA LEU A 251 -3.39 14.73 1.07
C LEU A 251 -3.63 15.53 -0.22
N ALA A 252 -4.61 16.45 -0.21
CA ALA A 252 -4.88 17.31 -1.35
C ALA A 252 -3.70 18.21 -1.71
N GLN A 253 -3.05 18.81 -0.70
CA GLN A 253 -1.86 19.65 -0.88
C GLN A 253 -0.64 18.87 -1.40
N HIS A 254 -0.68 17.54 -1.29
CA HIS A 254 0.35 16.62 -1.82
C HIS A 254 -0.07 15.91 -3.11
N GLY A 255 -1.13 16.40 -3.78
CA GLY A 255 -1.48 15.96 -5.12
C GLY A 255 -2.56 14.88 -5.20
N ALA A 256 -3.20 14.51 -4.10
CA ALA A 256 -4.30 13.54 -4.12
C ALA A 256 -5.60 14.07 -4.78
N GLY A 257 -5.60 15.34 -5.25
CA GLY A 257 -6.76 15.97 -5.86
C GLY A 257 -7.84 16.40 -4.84
N SER A 258 -9.06 16.62 -5.33
CA SER A 258 -10.17 17.11 -4.51
C SER A 258 -11.27 16.06 -4.23
N ASP A 259 -11.19 14.89 -4.82
CA ASP A 259 -12.10 13.74 -4.59
C ASP A 259 -11.30 12.58 -4.05
N ILE A 260 -11.25 12.44 -2.72
CA ILE A 260 -10.32 11.55 -2.03
C ILE A 260 -11.12 10.52 -1.22
N VAL A 261 -10.70 9.25 -1.31
CA VAL A 261 -11.14 8.18 -0.41
C VAL A 261 -10.00 7.83 0.56
N VAL A 262 -10.30 7.90 1.85
CA VAL A 262 -9.41 7.47 2.93
C VAL A 262 -10.01 6.25 3.60
N GLY A 263 -9.22 5.19 3.80
CA GLY A 263 -9.64 4.04 4.58
C GLY A 263 -9.68 4.37 6.08
N SER A 264 -10.72 3.92 6.79
CA SER A 264 -10.79 4.04 8.26
C SER A 264 -11.23 2.72 8.88
N PRO A 265 -10.36 2.10 9.70
CA PRO A 265 -10.70 0.85 10.38
C PRO A 265 -11.79 1.09 11.43
N VAL A 266 -12.76 0.19 11.48
CA VAL A 266 -13.82 0.18 12.48
C VAL A 266 -14.08 -1.24 12.99
N SER A 267 -14.52 -1.34 14.23
CA SER A 267 -14.98 -2.63 14.78
C SER A 267 -16.38 -2.95 14.26
N VAL A 268 -16.57 -4.18 13.80
CA VAL A 268 -17.87 -4.72 13.36
C VAL A 268 -18.40 -5.77 14.35
N ARG A 269 -17.93 -5.74 15.58
CA ARG A 269 -18.44 -6.60 16.65
C ARG A 269 -19.94 -6.34 16.87
N PRO A 270 -20.77 -7.40 16.94
CA PRO A 270 -22.17 -7.22 17.29
C PRO A 270 -22.34 -6.60 18.69
N PRO A 271 -23.43 -5.86 18.94
CA PRO A 271 -23.73 -5.34 20.26
C PRO A 271 -23.72 -6.43 21.32
N GLY A 272 -23.11 -6.16 22.48
CA GLY A 272 -22.94 -7.13 23.58
C GLY A 272 -21.74 -8.08 23.41
N HIS A 273 -20.96 -7.94 22.32
CA HIS A 273 -19.75 -8.72 22.04
C HIS A 273 -18.51 -7.83 21.87
N GLU A 274 -18.51 -6.64 22.46
CA GLU A 274 -17.42 -5.65 22.33
C GLU A 274 -16.06 -6.22 22.75
N GLY A 275 -16.04 -7.15 23.71
CA GLY A 275 -14.83 -7.85 24.17
C GLY A 275 -14.51 -9.16 23.43
N ALA A 276 -15.19 -9.49 22.34
CA ALA A 276 -14.91 -10.73 21.62
C ALA A 276 -13.49 -10.73 21.04
N ILE A 277 -12.77 -11.85 21.22
CA ILE A 277 -11.50 -12.09 20.52
C ILE A 277 -11.83 -12.55 19.10
N GLY A 278 -11.13 -12.01 18.08
CA GLY A 278 -11.31 -12.41 16.69
C GLY A 278 -10.93 -11.33 15.68
N TYR A 279 -11.14 -11.62 14.40
CA TYR A 279 -10.96 -10.66 13.30
C TYR A 279 -12.29 -9.96 13.01
N HIS A 280 -12.57 -8.90 13.76
CA HIS A 280 -13.81 -8.13 13.70
C HIS A 280 -13.57 -6.67 13.28
N VAL A 281 -12.57 -6.44 12.45
CA VAL A 281 -12.30 -5.12 11.86
C VAL A 281 -12.75 -5.09 10.41
N ASN A 282 -13.33 -3.98 9.99
CA ASN A 282 -13.54 -3.62 8.59
C ASN A 282 -12.90 -2.27 8.30
N VAL A 283 -12.58 -1.97 7.06
CA VAL A 283 -12.01 -0.68 6.65
C VAL A 283 -13.02 0.06 5.78
N LEU A 284 -13.59 1.12 6.32
CA LEU A 284 -14.61 1.92 5.64
C LEU A 284 -13.95 2.88 4.64
N PRO A 285 -14.41 2.93 3.37
CA PRO A 285 -13.92 3.86 2.37
C PRO A 285 -14.59 5.24 2.51
N LEU A 286 -14.02 6.11 3.31
CA LEU A 286 -14.54 7.45 3.56
C LEU A 286 -14.23 8.37 2.37
N ARG A 287 -15.22 8.66 1.52
CA ARG A 287 -15.06 9.54 0.36
C ARG A 287 -15.45 10.97 0.68
N VAL A 288 -14.51 11.89 0.52
CA VAL A 288 -14.76 13.33 0.67
C VAL A 288 -14.42 14.06 -0.62
N ARG A 289 -15.40 14.80 -1.14
CA ARG A 289 -15.21 15.77 -2.23
C ARG A 289 -15.01 17.14 -1.62
N MET A 290 -13.86 17.73 -1.88
CA MET A 290 -13.48 19.06 -1.40
C MET A 290 -13.73 20.11 -2.47
N ASP A 291 -14.17 21.29 -2.04
CA ASP A 291 -14.25 22.47 -2.88
C ASP A 291 -13.18 23.47 -2.40
N PRO A 292 -12.11 23.72 -3.18
CA PRO A 292 -11.02 24.60 -2.79
C PRO A 292 -11.48 26.04 -2.44
N ALA A 293 -12.62 26.48 -3.00
CA ALA A 293 -13.20 27.81 -2.73
C ALA A 293 -13.95 27.89 -1.39
N LYS A 294 -14.12 26.77 -0.68
CA LYS A 294 -14.85 26.75 0.61
C LYS A 294 -13.88 26.73 1.79
N PRO A 295 -14.31 27.29 2.94
CA PRO A 295 -13.49 27.33 4.13
C PRO A 295 -13.37 25.96 4.81
N PHE A 296 -12.30 25.81 5.63
CA PHE A 296 -11.99 24.57 6.35
C PHE A 296 -13.16 24.05 7.20
N LYS A 297 -13.93 24.91 7.82
CA LYS A 297 -15.14 24.51 8.56
C LYS A 297 -16.16 23.71 7.72
N ARG A 298 -16.22 23.95 6.41
CA ARG A 298 -17.06 23.13 5.51
C ARG A 298 -16.49 21.76 5.29
N LEU A 299 -15.16 21.64 5.19
CA LEU A 299 -14.49 20.35 5.10
C LEU A 299 -14.71 19.52 6.37
N VAL A 300 -14.56 20.12 7.56
CA VAL A 300 -14.86 19.46 8.85
C VAL A 300 -16.30 18.94 8.88
N ASN A 301 -17.28 19.74 8.46
CA ASN A 301 -18.67 19.33 8.44
C ASN A 301 -18.91 18.19 7.44
N ARG A 302 -18.25 18.21 6.28
CA ARG A 302 -18.36 17.14 5.28
C ARG A 302 -17.70 15.85 5.79
N ALA A 303 -16.49 15.93 6.33
CA ALA A 303 -15.79 14.79 6.92
C ALA A 303 -16.61 14.15 8.05
N ARG A 304 -17.23 14.99 8.93
CA ARG A 304 -18.11 14.52 9.99
C ARG A 304 -19.33 13.77 9.44
N ALA A 305 -19.99 14.34 8.44
CA ALA A 305 -21.18 13.71 7.83
C ALA A 305 -20.82 12.34 7.23
N VAL A 306 -19.78 12.30 6.39
CA VAL A 306 -19.29 11.05 5.77
C VAL A 306 -18.92 10.02 6.84
N PHE A 307 -18.16 10.42 7.86
CA PHE A 307 -17.73 9.51 8.91
C PHE A 307 -18.91 8.90 9.69
N LEU A 308 -19.88 9.74 10.11
CA LEU A 308 -21.04 9.27 10.87
C LEU A 308 -22.00 8.43 10.03
N GLU A 309 -22.25 8.82 8.77
CA GLU A 309 -23.07 8.04 7.84
C GLU A 309 -22.44 6.68 7.58
N SER A 310 -21.13 6.62 7.36
CA SER A 310 -20.39 5.38 7.13
C SER A 310 -20.35 4.44 8.35
N LEU A 311 -20.30 4.99 9.57
CA LEU A 311 -20.39 4.22 10.80
C LEU A 311 -21.76 3.56 11.00
N GLY A 312 -22.80 4.05 10.34
CA GLY A 312 -24.14 3.43 10.34
C GLY A 312 -24.17 2.11 9.55
N GLU A 313 -23.24 1.91 8.60
CA GLU A 313 -23.23 0.80 7.66
C GLU A 313 -21.84 0.08 7.64
N PRO A 314 -21.36 -0.42 8.79
CA PRO A 314 -19.97 -0.89 8.90
C PRO A 314 -19.72 -2.30 8.34
N GLY A 315 -20.78 -3.07 8.04
CA GLY A 315 -20.69 -4.50 7.71
C GLY A 315 -20.27 -4.82 6.27
N VAL A 316 -20.31 -3.84 5.35
CA VAL A 316 -19.97 -4.04 3.93
C VAL A 316 -18.49 -3.85 3.72
N THR A 317 -17.80 -4.82 3.10
CA THR A 317 -16.40 -4.65 2.73
C THR A 317 -16.26 -3.79 1.48
N ALA A 318 -15.20 -3.00 1.40
CA ALA A 318 -14.91 -2.15 0.25
C ALA A 318 -14.83 -2.97 -1.06
N GLU A 319 -14.26 -4.16 -0.98
CA GLU A 319 -14.07 -5.09 -2.09
C GLU A 319 -15.39 -5.64 -2.64
N SER A 320 -16.41 -5.82 -1.78
CA SER A 320 -17.72 -6.32 -2.22
C SER A 320 -18.48 -5.33 -3.10
N VAL A 321 -18.25 -4.03 -2.90
CA VAL A 321 -18.89 -2.96 -3.66
C VAL A 321 -18.09 -2.60 -4.92
N LEU A 322 -16.78 -2.79 -4.90
CA LEU A 322 -15.92 -2.48 -6.03
C LEU A 322 -16.30 -3.18 -7.33
N ASP A 323 -16.66 -4.45 -7.22
CA ASP A 323 -17.05 -5.27 -8.38
C ASP A 323 -18.26 -4.68 -9.14
N GLU A 324 -19.08 -3.88 -8.46
CA GLU A 324 -20.30 -3.29 -9.00
C GLU A 324 -20.14 -1.82 -9.43
N VAL A 325 -19.20 -1.09 -8.83
CA VAL A 325 -19.04 0.38 -9.02
C VAL A 325 -18.04 0.70 -10.13
N ARG A 326 -17.20 -0.23 -10.56
CA ARG A 326 -16.16 0.01 -11.56
C ARG A 326 -16.59 -0.37 -12.97
N ASP A 327 -16.55 0.61 -13.87
CA ASP A 327 -16.49 0.40 -15.31
C ASP A 327 -15.03 0.09 -15.72
N GLY A 328 -14.62 -1.17 -15.55
CA GLY A 328 -13.30 -1.65 -15.93
C GLY A 328 -12.40 -2.01 -14.72
N GLY A 329 -11.80 -3.21 -14.77
CA GLY A 329 -10.92 -3.71 -13.72
C GLY A 329 -9.63 -2.89 -13.59
N SER A 330 -9.08 -2.77 -12.38
CA SER A 330 -7.72 -2.27 -12.17
C SER A 330 -6.72 -3.39 -12.43
N SER A 331 -5.67 -3.10 -13.16
CA SER A 331 -4.54 -4.00 -13.33
C SER A 331 -3.57 -3.96 -12.13
N SER A 332 -3.85 -3.11 -11.15
CA SER A 332 -3.02 -2.95 -9.96
C SER A 332 -3.34 -4.00 -8.90
N TRP A 333 -2.29 -4.53 -8.25
CA TRP A 333 -2.40 -5.38 -7.07
C TRP A 333 -2.76 -4.58 -5.79
N ARG A 334 -2.65 -3.24 -5.85
CA ARG A 334 -2.96 -2.32 -4.77
C ARG A 334 -4.46 -2.17 -4.58
N ASN A 335 -4.85 -1.74 -3.38
CA ASN A 335 -6.24 -1.38 -3.14
C ASN A 335 -6.67 -0.29 -4.13
N SER A 336 -7.76 -0.51 -4.80
CA SER A 336 -8.20 0.35 -5.88
C SER A 336 -9.08 1.51 -5.43
N LEU A 337 -9.55 1.49 -4.17
CA LEU A 337 -10.33 2.59 -3.59
C LEU A 337 -9.45 3.59 -2.85
N PHE A 338 -8.53 3.10 -2.03
CA PHE A 338 -7.67 3.96 -1.20
C PHE A 338 -6.33 3.29 -0.91
N ASN A 339 -5.30 4.11 -0.81
CA ASN A 339 -3.96 3.70 -0.39
C ASN A 339 -3.49 4.46 0.85
N HIS A 340 -4.37 5.27 1.43
CA HIS A 340 -4.13 6.08 2.62
C HIS A 340 -5.17 5.73 3.68
N LEU A 341 -4.70 5.59 4.92
CA LEU A 341 -5.54 5.16 6.02
C LEU A 341 -5.45 6.16 7.18
N PHE A 342 -6.60 6.42 7.79
CA PHE A 342 -6.75 7.22 8.99
C PHE A 342 -7.35 6.37 10.10
N ASN A 343 -6.65 6.22 11.20
CA ASN A 343 -7.16 5.53 12.37
C ASN A 343 -7.02 6.42 13.62
N TYR A 344 -8.09 6.55 14.38
CA TYR A 344 -8.08 7.24 15.66
C TYR A 344 -8.29 6.21 16.77
N VAL A 345 -7.27 6.01 17.59
CA VAL A 345 -7.22 4.96 18.62
C VAL A 345 -7.29 5.62 19.99
N PRO A 346 -8.50 5.81 20.55
CA PRO A 346 -8.64 6.41 21.89
C PRO A 346 -8.15 5.45 22.96
N GLY A 347 -7.51 6.00 23.99
CA GLY A 347 -7.13 5.26 25.17
C GLY A 347 -5.82 4.50 25.11
N GLY A 348 -4.87 4.99 24.31
CA GLY A 348 -3.49 4.52 24.17
C GLY A 348 -3.03 3.32 25.03
N THR A 349 -2.11 2.53 24.52
CA THR A 349 -1.53 1.35 25.20
C THR A 349 -0.60 1.69 26.39
N SER A 350 -0.65 2.91 26.91
CA SER A 350 0.27 3.44 27.93
C SER A 350 -0.05 3.06 29.37
N GLY A 351 -1.10 2.24 29.60
CA GLY A 351 -1.43 1.76 30.94
C GLY A 351 -0.39 0.79 31.51
N THR A 352 0.02 1.03 32.77
CA THR A 352 0.74 0.02 33.55
C THR A 352 -0.25 -0.98 34.13
N PHE A 353 0.12 -2.26 34.13
CA PHE A 353 -0.64 -3.38 34.74
C PHE A 353 0.33 -4.27 35.49
N GLU A 354 -0.17 -5.30 36.14
CA GLU A 354 0.67 -6.23 36.89
C GLU A 354 0.57 -7.63 36.32
N VAL A 355 1.73 -8.30 36.18
CA VAL A 355 1.83 -9.72 35.84
C VAL A 355 2.72 -10.39 36.89
N ALA A 356 2.22 -11.45 37.53
CA ALA A 356 2.95 -12.17 38.58
C ALA A 356 3.40 -11.27 39.75
N GLY A 357 2.71 -10.18 40.05
CA GLY A 357 3.10 -9.21 41.08
C GLY A 357 4.21 -8.23 40.64
N HIS A 358 4.58 -8.22 39.38
CA HIS A 358 5.54 -7.29 38.81
C HIS A 358 4.81 -6.25 37.92
N PRO A 359 5.24 -4.98 37.97
CA PRO A 359 4.78 -3.98 37.02
C PRO A 359 5.08 -4.39 35.57
N ALA A 360 4.12 -4.14 34.68
CA ALA A 360 4.25 -4.44 33.26
C ALA A 360 3.68 -3.32 32.41
N ARG A 361 4.16 -3.22 31.16
CA ARG A 361 3.76 -2.19 30.18
C ARG A 361 3.68 -2.78 28.78
N ILE A 362 2.65 -2.40 28.02
CA ILE A 362 2.56 -2.78 26.62
C ILE A 362 3.75 -2.19 25.84
N ARG A 363 4.37 -3.03 25.02
CA ARG A 363 5.42 -2.66 24.06
C ARG A 363 4.84 -2.69 22.66
N GLY A 364 4.92 -1.59 21.93
CA GLY A 364 4.66 -1.57 20.48
C GLY A 364 5.75 -2.34 19.74
N VAL A 365 5.34 -3.26 18.90
CA VAL A 365 6.25 -4.05 18.05
C VAL A 365 5.73 -4.01 16.62
N GLU A 366 6.63 -3.73 15.70
CA GLU A 366 6.32 -3.68 14.28
C GLU A 366 6.66 -5.03 13.62
N ASN A 367 5.84 -5.44 12.66
CA ASN A 367 6.08 -6.65 11.89
C ASN A 367 6.90 -6.40 10.61
N GLY A 368 7.29 -5.14 10.33
CA GLY A 368 8.07 -4.76 9.16
C GLY A 368 7.28 -4.66 7.85
N PHE A 369 5.95 -4.63 7.91
CA PHE A 369 5.08 -4.58 6.74
C PHE A 369 4.05 -3.45 6.82
N SER A 370 3.61 -2.96 5.65
CA SER A 370 2.47 -2.05 5.51
C SER A 370 1.52 -2.55 4.41
N LYS A 371 0.23 -2.61 4.73
CA LYS A 371 -0.82 -3.00 3.77
C LYS A 371 -1.19 -1.87 2.81
N PHE A 372 -0.97 -0.63 3.23
CA PHE A 372 -1.28 0.59 2.48
C PHE A 372 0.00 1.39 2.24
N ASP A 373 -0.07 2.41 1.40
CA ASP A 373 1.08 3.27 1.16
C ASP A 373 1.41 4.11 2.38
N LEU A 374 0.37 4.60 3.09
CA LEU A 374 0.51 5.45 4.27
C LEU A 374 -0.67 5.24 5.22
N GLU A 375 -0.37 4.98 6.48
CA GLU A 375 -1.34 4.77 7.54
C GLU A 375 -1.02 5.72 8.71
N PHE A 376 -1.95 6.63 9.05
CA PHE A 376 -1.82 7.48 10.22
C PHE A 376 -2.71 6.95 11.35
N PHE A 377 -2.07 6.53 12.45
CA PHE A 377 -2.71 6.16 13.69
C PHE A 377 -2.56 7.31 14.69
N PHE A 378 -3.66 7.98 15.00
CA PHE A 378 -3.69 9.01 16.02
C PHE A 378 -3.96 8.37 17.38
N MET A 379 -3.03 8.49 18.28
CA MET A 379 -3.04 7.90 19.62
C MET A 379 -3.07 9.00 20.68
N PRO A 380 -4.26 9.46 21.09
CA PRO A 380 -4.38 10.43 22.16
C PRO A 380 -4.07 9.81 23.52
N GLU A 381 -3.31 10.53 24.32
CA GLU A 381 -2.99 10.27 25.72
C GLU A 381 -3.58 11.39 26.58
N PRO A 382 -4.88 11.33 26.94
CA PRO A 382 -5.57 12.44 27.59
C PRO A 382 -4.94 12.86 28.93
N GLU A 383 -4.41 11.90 29.71
CA GLU A 383 -3.75 12.16 30.98
C GLU A 383 -2.44 12.96 30.81
N ALA A 384 -1.73 12.74 29.73
CA ALA A 384 -0.51 13.46 29.37
C ALA A 384 -0.77 14.72 28.53
N ALA A 385 -2.03 14.98 28.14
CA ALA A 385 -2.42 16.01 27.19
C ALA A 385 -1.60 15.96 25.89
N LYS A 386 -1.35 14.78 25.38
CA LYS A 386 -0.55 14.50 24.17
C LYS A 386 -1.35 13.69 23.16
N THR A 387 -0.98 13.85 21.90
CA THR A 387 -1.43 12.94 20.83
C THR A 387 -0.21 12.61 19.98
N THR A 388 0.10 11.34 19.87
CA THR A 388 1.18 10.85 19.02
C THR A 388 0.60 10.28 17.73
N ILE A 389 1.19 10.64 16.60
CA ILE A 389 0.90 9.98 15.31
C ILE A 389 1.91 8.87 15.14
N ARG A 390 1.43 7.61 15.04
CA ARG A 390 2.21 6.49 14.54
C ARG A 390 1.91 6.38 13.04
N ALA A 391 2.89 6.70 12.23
CA ALA A 391 2.80 6.62 10.77
C ALA A 391 3.46 5.33 10.30
N VAL A 392 2.68 4.41 9.74
CA VAL A 392 3.16 3.20 9.07
C VAL A 392 3.13 3.46 7.58
N PHE A 393 4.19 3.11 6.87
CA PHE A 393 4.29 3.42 5.45
C PHE A 393 5.05 2.35 4.67
N ARG A 394 4.73 2.24 3.39
CA ARG A 394 5.40 1.32 2.48
C ARG A 394 6.74 1.93 2.03
N THR A 395 7.86 1.23 2.31
CA THR A 395 9.22 1.73 2.02
C THR A 395 9.52 1.87 0.53
N GLN A 396 8.79 1.16 -0.31
CA GLN A 396 8.85 1.31 -1.76
C GLN A 396 8.32 2.68 -2.24
N VAL A 397 7.34 3.25 -1.52
CA VAL A 397 6.70 4.52 -1.87
C VAL A 397 7.33 5.70 -1.15
N PHE A 398 7.62 5.56 0.14
CA PHE A 398 8.14 6.63 0.98
C PHE A 398 9.45 6.24 1.66
N SER A 399 10.40 7.17 1.69
CA SER A 399 11.53 7.09 2.62
C SER A 399 11.11 7.58 4.02
N PRO A 400 11.84 7.22 5.08
CA PRO A 400 11.61 7.79 6.42
C PRO A 400 11.67 9.33 6.43
N ALA A 401 12.54 9.93 5.63
CA ALA A 401 12.64 11.38 5.51
C ALA A 401 11.39 12.03 4.87
N ASP A 402 10.80 11.38 3.87
CA ASP A 402 9.54 11.83 3.27
C ASP A 402 8.42 11.86 4.29
N VAL A 403 8.28 10.78 5.08
CA VAL A 403 7.22 10.67 6.08
C VAL A 403 7.45 11.64 7.23
N GLN A 404 8.69 11.82 7.68
CA GLN A 404 9.04 12.80 8.71
C GLN A 404 8.64 14.22 8.28
N LEU A 405 8.93 14.58 7.01
CA LEU A 405 8.55 15.89 6.46
C LEU A 405 7.02 16.03 6.35
N LEU A 406 6.32 14.98 5.94
CA LEU A 406 4.86 14.98 5.84
C LEU A 406 4.19 15.16 7.23
N LEU A 407 4.72 14.51 8.26
CA LEU A 407 4.26 14.66 9.65
C LEU A 407 4.49 16.08 10.18
N ALA A 408 5.66 16.65 9.92
CA ALA A 408 5.96 18.03 10.29
C ALA A 408 5.04 19.05 9.59
N ARG A 409 4.69 18.80 8.32
CA ARG A 409 3.72 19.60 7.59
C ARG A 409 2.31 19.48 8.15
N TYR A 410 1.93 18.27 8.56
CA TYR A 410 0.64 18.04 9.18
C TYR A 410 0.50 18.85 10.50
N ASP A 411 1.52 18.82 11.34
CA ASP A 411 1.57 19.60 12.57
C ASP A 411 1.49 21.10 12.30
N ALA A 412 2.30 21.60 11.37
CA ALA A 412 2.27 23.01 10.95
C ALA A 412 0.93 23.43 10.34
N LEU A 413 0.29 22.54 9.58
CA LEU A 413 -1.04 22.77 9.02
C LEU A 413 -2.08 22.93 10.14
N LEU A 414 -2.06 22.06 11.15
CA LEU A 414 -2.95 22.18 12.30
C LEU A 414 -2.79 23.55 13.00
N CYS A 415 -1.55 23.99 13.24
CA CYS A 415 -1.29 25.32 13.81
C CYS A 415 -1.87 26.44 12.93
N THR A 416 -1.67 26.34 11.62
CA THR A 416 -2.16 27.35 10.65
C THR A 416 -3.68 27.44 10.62
N LEU A 417 -4.38 26.32 10.72
CA LEU A 417 -5.84 26.24 10.67
C LEU A 417 -6.51 27.03 11.81
N GLY A 418 -5.81 27.25 12.92
CA GLY A 418 -6.32 28.03 14.04
C GLY A 418 -6.74 29.47 13.70
N ASP A 419 -6.04 30.10 12.79
CA ASP A 419 -6.28 31.50 12.41
C ASP A 419 -6.89 31.63 11.00
N GLN A 420 -7.05 30.53 10.27
CA GLN A 420 -7.51 30.51 8.88
C GLN A 420 -8.80 29.72 8.67
N LEU A 421 -9.59 29.51 9.73
CA LEU A 421 -10.78 28.68 9.72
C LEU A 421 -11.83 29.07 8.67
N ASP A 422 -11.97 30.38 8.40
CA ASP A 422 -12.91 30.95 7.45
C ASP A 422 -12.33 31.18 6.05
N ARG A 423 -11.04 30.93 5.88
CA ARG A 423 -10.35 31.09 4.61
C ARG A 423 -10.65 29.92 3.67
N PRO A 424 -10.76 30.15 2.34
CA PRO A 424 -10.83 29.06 1.35
C PRO A 424 -9.66 28.09 1.52
N ILE A 425 -9.93 26.76 1.51
CA ILE A 425 -8.88 25.76 1.73
C ILE A 425 -7.82 25.76 0.63
N GLY A 426 -8.15 26.18 -0.59
CA GLY A 426 -7.20 26.36 -1.67
C GLY A 426 -6.19 27.50 -1.46
N GLU A 427 -6.45 28.41 -0.49
CA GLU A 427 -5.55 29.50 -0.12
C GLU A 427 -4.70 29.19 1.13
N ILE A 428 -4.93 28.06 1.77
CA ILE A 428 -4.17 27.61 2.93
C ILE A 428 -2.88 26.95 2.45
N SER A 429 -1.74 27.51 2.85
CA SER A 429 -0.43 27.00 2.45
C SER A 429 -0.17 25.61 3.06
N GLY A 430 0.33 24.69 2.23
CA GLY A 430 0.88 23.39 2.65
C GLY A 430 2.39 23.42 2.95
N TRP A 431 2.99 24.63 2.96
CA TRP A 431 4.43 24.80 3.13
C TRP A 431 4.82 24.91 4.60
N SER A 432 5.86 24.19 4.99
CA SER A 432 6.53 24.35 6.27
C SER A 432 7.66 25.41 6.19
N ALA A 433 8.17 25.81 7.34
CA ALA A 433 9.35 26.68 7.41
C ALA A 433 10.59 26.02 6.75
N ALA A 434 10.71 24.68 6.84
CA ALA A 434 11.77 23.92 6.22
C ALA A 434 11.69 23.96 4.69
N ASP A 435 10.46 23.90 4.14
CA ASP A 435 10.25 24.03 2.68
C ASP A 435 10.73 25.39 2.17
N HIS A 436 10.32 26.47 2.84
CA HIS A 436 10.77 27.81 2.47
C HIS A 436 12.30 27.95 2.56
N ALA A 437 12.92 27.39 3.61
CA ALA A 437 14.36 27.44 3.78
C ALA A 437 15.11 26.66 2.67
N ALA A 438 14.62 25.48 2.30
CA ALA A 438 15.21 24.68 1.25
C ALA A 438 15.14 25.37 -0.12
N VAL A 439 13.97 25.89 -0.50
CA VAL A 439 13.78 26.61 -1.77
C VAL A 439 14.62 27.89 -1.82
N LEU A 440 14.69 28.64 -0.70
CA LEU A 440 15.53 29.83 -0.60
C LEU A 440 17.02 29.47 -0.73
N ALA A 441 17.48 28.39 -0.12
CA ALA A 441 18.84 27.90 -0.23
C ALA A 441 19.19 27.53 -1.69
N GLY A 442 18.28 26.88 -2.40
CA GLY A 442 18.45 26.53 -3.80
C GLY A 442 18.61 27.71 -4.74
N HIS A 443 18.03 28.85 -4.41
CA HIS A 443 18.12 30.09 -5.20
C HIS A 443 19.27 31.01 -4.81
N ARG A 444 20.10 30.66 -3.83
CA ARG A 444 21.13 31.57 -3.28
C ARG A 444 22.12 32.05 -4.32
N ASP A 445 22.50 31.17 -5.25
CA ASP A 445 23.53 31.43 -6.25
C ASP A 445 22.97 31.48 -7.71
N GLY A 446 21.66 31.70 -7.84
CA GLY A 446 20.96 31.77 -9.13
C GLY A 446 19.90 30.67 -9.28
N LEU A 447 19.80 30.07 -10.47
CA LEU A 447 18.89 28.94 -10.67
C LEU A 447 19.38 27.69 -9.90
N PRO A 448 18.46 26.92 -9.29
CA PRO A 448 18.82 25.73 -8.55
C PRO A 448 19.56 24.68 -9.39
N GLU A 449 20.49 23.97 -8.76
CA GLU A 449 21.11 22.81 -9.37
C GLU A 449 20.05 21.74 -9.66
N ALA A 450 20.08 21.21 -10.88
CA ALA A 450 19.15 20.15 -11.30
C ALA A 450 19.86 18.79 -11.37
N LEU A 451 19.24 17.78 -10.73
CA LEU A 451 19.62 16.39 -10.86
C LEU A 451 18.80 15.74 -11.96
N LEU A 452 19.46 15.08 -12.88
CA LEU A 452 18.84 14.40 -14.02
C LEU A 452 19.48 13.03 -14.22
N GLY A 453 18.63 12.01 -14.34
CA GLY A 453 19.08 10.69 -14.79
C GLY A 453 19.38 10.66 -16.30
N PRO A 454 20.15 9.67 -16.79
CA PRO A 454 20.51 9.52 -18.21
C PRO A 454 19.29 9.32 -19.12
N SER A 455 18.20 8.77 -18.64
CA SER A 455 16.93 8.62 -19.38
C SER A 455 16.15 9.94 -19.52
N VAL A 456 16.37 10.89 -18.63
CA VAL A 456 15.65 12.18 -18.57
C VAL A 456 16.44 13.30 -19.27
N ALA A 457 17.74 13.30 -19.11
CA ALA A 457 18.63 14.39 -19.59
C ALA A 457 18.45 14.77 -21.06
N PRO A 458 18.25 13.83 -22.02
CA PRO A 458 18.06 14.18 -23.42
C PRO A 458 16.78 14.98 -23.71
N PHE A 459 15.77 14.87 -22.84
CA PHE A 459 14.43 15.43 -23.03
C PHE A 459 14.20 16.71 -22.22
N SER A 460 14.92 16.90 -21.10
CA SER A 460 14.69 18.04 -20.20
C SER A 460 14.83 19.37 -20.94
N ARG A 461 13.81 20.21 -20.80
CA ARG A 461 13.80 21.57 -21.31
C ARG A 461 14.53 22.51 -20.36
N TYR A 462 14.41 22.27 -19.04
CA TYR A 462 15.13 23.05 -18.04
C TYR A 462 16.64 22.98 -18.24
N ALA A 463 17.21 21.78 -18.42
CA ALA A 463 18.65 21.63 -18.67
C ALA A 463 19.12 22.41 -19.88
N LYS A 464 18.32 22.47 -20.97
CA LYS A 464 18.60 23.22 -22.17
C LYS A 464 18.49 24.75 -21.98
N LEU A 465 17.54 25.19 -21.17
CA LEU A 465 17.33 26.59 -20.82
C LEU A 465 18.42 27.07 -19.87
N ALA A 466 18.72 26.33 -18.82
CA ALA A 466 19.77 26.65 -17.85
C ALA A 466 21.14 26.72 -18.48
N ALA A 467 21.46 25.86 -19.48
CA ALA A 467 22.71 25.91 -20.21
C ALA A 467 22.86 27.12 -21.18
N LYS A 468 21.74 27.74 -21.57
CA LYS A 468 21.71 28.87 -22.49
C LYS A 468 21.55 30.23 -21.81
N ALA A 469 21.08 30.22 -20.56
CA ALA A 469 20.81 31.45 -19.84
C ALA A 469 22.13 32.18 -19.53
N ASP A 470 22.30 33.38 -20.10
CA ASP A 470 23.01 34.43 -19.39
C ASP A 470 22.28 34.61 -18.08
N SER A 471 22.92 34.27 -16.99
CA SER A 471 22.32 34.02 -15.66
C SER A 471 21.55 35.20 -15.02
N ALA A 472 21.42 36.32 -15.75
CA ALA A 472 20.78 37.55 -15.26
C ALA A 472 19.28 37.66 -15.58
N ALA A 473 18.71 36.87 -16.49
CA ALA A 473 17.34 37.02 -16.96
C ALA A 473 16.35 36.03 -16.30
N LEU A 474 16.78 34.81 -15.98
CA LEU A 474 15.91 33.82 -15.30
C LEU A 474 16.17 33.89 -13.79
N THR A 475 15.24 34.46 -13.04
CA THR A 475 15.46 34.78 -11.64
C THR A 475 14.91 33.73 -10.66
N ARG A 476 13.95 32.91 -11.08
CA ARG A 476 13.28 31.96 -10.18
C ARG A 476 12.84 30.68 -10.88
N ALA A 477 13.12 29.55 -10.27
CA ALA A 477 12.53 28.27 -10.62
C ALA A 477 11.53 27.86 -9.52
N PHE A 478 10.44 27.21 -9.90
CA PHE A 478 9.48 26.66 -8.95
C PHE A 478 8.76 25.46 -9.55
N VAL A 479 8.28 24.57 -8.68
CA VAL A 479 7.49 23.40 -9.08
C VAL A 479 6.03 23.73 -8.85
N ALA A 480 5.17 23.51 -9.85
CA ALA A 480 3.78 23.89 -9.80
C ALA A 480 2.82 22.72 -10.10
N ALA A 481 1.67 22.77 -9.48
CA ALA A 481 0.51 21.96 -9.84
C ALA A 481 -0.09 22.41 -11.20
N PRO A 482 -1.00 21.63 -11.82
CA PRO A 482 -1.64 22.01 -13.08
C PRO A 482 -2.35 23.35 -13.04
N ASP A 483 -2.92 23.76 -11.90
CA ASP A 483 -3.59 25.04 -11.68
C ASP A 483 -2.63 26.23 -11.46
N GLY A 484 -1.32 25.97 -11.41
CA GLY A 484 -0.28 26.96 -11.19
C GLY A 484 0.10 27.18 -9.72
N THR A 485 -0.54 26.48 -8.78
CA THR A 485 -0.16 26.53 -7.35
C THR A 485 1.24 25.98 -7.14
N GLU A 486 2.11 26.73 -6.45
CA GLU A 486 3.44 26.28 -6.10
C GLU A 486 3.41 25.15 -5.09
N LEU A 487 4.19 24.11 -5.37
CA LEU A 487 4.23 22.87 -4.59
C LEU A 487 5.43 22.86 -3.64
N PRO A 488 5.27 22.32 -2.42
CA PRO A 488 6.33 22.24 -1.44
C PRO A 488 7.37 21.15 -1.80
N VAL A 489 8.46 21.11 -1.05
CA VAL A 489 9.57 20.15 -1.21
C VAL A 489 9.05 18.71 -1.26
N GLY A 490 9.59 17.91 -2.17
CA GLY A 490 9.23 16.49 -2.36
C GLY A 490 7.96 16.26 -3.18
N VAL A 491 7.08 17.25 -3.33
CA VAL A 491 5.86 17.11 -4.13
C VAL A 491 6.21 17.30 -5.61
N ARG A 492 5.75 16.37 -6.44
CA ARG A 492 6.01 16.39 -7.88
C ARG A 492 5.04 17.29 -8.61
N GLY A 493 5.55 18.07 -9.54
CA GLY A 493 4.77 18.94 -10.38
C GLY A 493 5.51 19.34 -11.63
N GLU A 494 5.00 20.30 -12.37
CA GLU A 494 5.68 20.87 -13.52
C GLU A 494 6.72 21.90 -13.08
N LEU A 495 7.94 21.78 -13.57
CA LEU A 495 8.97 22.77 -13.35
C LEU A 495 8.68 24.02 -14.19
N CYS A 496 8.57 25.14 -13.53
CA CYS A 496 8.32 26.45 -14.10
C CYS A 496 9.49 27.40 -13.85
N LEU A 497 9.72 28.30 -14.77
CA LEU A 497 10.68 29.38 -14.67
C LEU A 497 9.94 30.72 -14.72
N ALA A 498 10.26 31.64 -13.82
CA ALA A 498 9.71 32.98 -13.80
C ALA A 498 10.81 34.03 -14.01
N ASP A 499 10.53 34.95 -14.93
CA ASP A 499 11.12 36.25 -15.07
C ASP A 499 10.02 37.32 -15.04
N GLU A 500 9.76 38.03 -16.13
CA GLU A 500 8.56 38.89 -16.30
C GLU A 500 7.31 38.03 -16.58
N ASP A 501 7.49 36.85 -17.20
CA ASP A 501 6.43 35.89 -17.50
C ASP A 501 6.77 34.49 -16.94
N VAL A 502 5.75 33.64 -16.72
CA VAL A 502 5.93 32.26 -16.30
C VAL A 502 6.10 31.35 -17.52
N THR A 503 7.28 30.74 -17.65
CA THR A 503 7.56 29.71 -18.65
C THR A 503 7.36 28.33 -18.05
N ARG A 504 6.36 27.59 -18.53
CA ARG A 504 6.15 26.17 -18.22
C ARG A 504 7.13 25.33 -19.06
N THR A 505 7.96 24.52 -18.40
CA THR A 505 8.99 23.75 -19.12
C THR A 505 8.45 22.44 -19.69
N GLY A 506 7.39 21.89 -19.12
CA GLY A 506 6.91 20.54 -19.40
C GLY A 506 7.74 19.46 -18.70
N ASP A 507 8.78 19.81 -17.95
CA ASP A 507 9.55 18.88 -17.15
C ASP A 507 8.80 18.59 -15.84
N VAL A 508 8.66 17.31 -15.49
CA VAL A 508 8.15 16.88 -14.18
C VAL A 508 9.30 16.89 -13.19
N ALA A 509 9.15 17.60 -12.11
CA ALA A 509 10.23 17.77 -11.14
C ALA A 509 9.70 17.85 -9.70
N ARG A 510 10.61 17.74 -8.75
CA ARG A 510 10.37 18.04 -7.33
C ARG A 510 11.56 18.74 -6.71
N TRP A 511 11.31 19.57 -5.72
CA TRP A 511 12.34 20.08 -4.85
C TRP A 511 12.88 18.99 -3.92
N LEU A 512 14.18 19.01 -3.68
CA LEU A 512 14.81 18.18 -2.65
C LEU A 512 15.04 19.02 -1.37
N PRO A 513 15.15 18.38 -0.19
CA PRO A 513 15.38 19.08 1.07
C PRO A 513 16.68 19.90 1.12
N ASP A 514 17.65 19.59 0.27
CA ASP A 514 18.93 20.31 0.15
C ASP A 514 18.86 21.52 -0.78
N GLY A 515 17.70 21.84 -1.34
CA GLY A 515 17.49 22.98 -2.23
C GLY A 515 17.78 22.70 -3.69
N ARG A 516 18.15 21.47 -4.08
CA ARG A 516 18.26 21.06 -5.48
C ARG A 516 16.90 20.68 -6.05
N ILE A 517 16.83 20.63 -7.38
CA ILE A 517 15.64 20.14 -8.09
C ILE A 517 15.98 18.79 -8.73
N GLU A 518 15.16 17.79 -8.48
CA GLU A 518 15.22 16.52 -9.20
C GLU A 518 14.23 16.54 -10.35
N ILE A 519 14.70 16.33 -11.58
CA ILE A 519 13.86 16.21 -12.77
C ILE A 519 13.61 14.74 -13.04
N LEU A 520 12.34 14.35 -13.00
CA LEU A 520 11.87 12.96 -13.02
C LEU A 520 11.44 12.50 -14.42
N GLY A 521 11.19 13.41 -15.34
CA GLY A 521 10.72 13.11 -16.69
C GLY A 521 9.99 14.29 -17.31
N ARG A 522 9.11 14.01 -18.27
CA ARG A 522 8.33 15.02 -18.97
C ARG A 522 6.83 14.73 -18.94
N LEU A 523 6.03 15.79 -18.90
CA LEU A 523 4.56 15.67 -18.95
C LEU A 523 4.08 15.04 -20.27
N ASP A 524 4.72 15.38 -21.40
CA ASP A 524 4.36 14.87 -22.73
C ASP A 524 4.87 13.44 -22.99
N ARG A 525 5.63 12.87 -22.08
CA ARG A 525 6.08 11.47 -22.09
C ARG A 525 5.39 10.61 -21.01
N ARG A 526 4.37 11.15 -20.33
CA ARG A 526 3.51 10.37 -19.46
C ARG A 526 2.36 9.77 -20.25
N VAL A 527 2.18 8.47 -20.12
CA VAL A 527 1.15 7.71 -20.84
C VAL A 527 0.38 6.81 -19.87
N THR A 528 -0.86 6.50 -20.21
CA THR A 528 -1.63 5.49 -19.49
C THR A 528 -1.71 4.24 -20.35
N VAL A 529 -1.15 3.13 -19.86
CA VAL A 529 -1.18 1.85 -20.54
C VAL A 529 -1.90 0.85 -19.63
N GLN A 530 -2.99 0.26 -20.12
CA GLN A 530 -3.80 -0.71 -19.36
C GLN A 530 -4.22 -0.19 -17.96
N GLY A 531 -4.54 1.11 -17.87
CA GLY A 531 -4.95 1.74 -16.61
C GLY A 531 -3.81 2.16 -15.67
N LEU A 532 -2.55 1.89 -16.02
CA LEU A 532 -1.38 2.33 -15.27
C LEU A 532 -0.79 3.60 -15.90
N ALA A 533 -0.68 4.66 -15.11
CA ALA A 533 0.02 5.88 -15.52
C ALA A 533 1.54 5.69 -15.34
N LEU A 534 2.33 5.85 -16.41
CA LEU A 534 3.78 5.70 -16.38
C LEU A 534 4.49 6.86 -17.08
N GLY A 535 5.73 7.12 -16.65
CA GLY A 535 6.73 7.88 -17.42
C GLY A 535 7.45 6.94 -18.38
N LEU A 536 7.56 7.31 -19.64
CA LEU A 536 8.36 6.51 -20.59
C LEU A 536 9.85 6.52 -20.24
N GLU A 537 10.30 7.49 -19.46
CA GLU A 537 11.65 7.58 -18.92
C GLU A 537 11.98 6.43 -17.96
N ASP A 538 10.99 5.87 -17.27
CA ASP A 538 11.19 4.71 -16.38
C ASP A 538 11.54 3.47 -17.20
N VAL A 539 10.90 3.29 -18.36
CA VAL A 539 11.21 2.21 -19.30
C VAL A 539 12.59 2.41 -19.93
N ASP A 540 12.90 3.65 -20.31
CA ASP A 540 14.21 4.01 -20.86
C ASP A 540 15.32 3.75 -19.83
N ALA A 541 15.09 4.10 -18.55
CA ALA A 541 16.03 3.88 -17.45
C ALA A 541 16.33 2.39 -17.23
N ALA A 542 15.30 1.55 -17.24
CA ALA A 542 15.46 0.09 -17.10
C ALA A 542 16.33 -0.49 -18.25
N LEU A 543 16.14 -0.02 -19.48
CA LEU A 543 16.94 -0.45 -20.61
C LEU A 543 18.39 0.10 -20.55
N LEU A 544 18.56 1.35 -20.12
CA LEU A 544 19.88 2.01 -19.97
C LEU A 544 20.71 1.41 -18.82
N ALA A 545 20.09 0.72 -17.87
CA ALA A 545 20.82 0.01 -16.82
C ALA A 545 21.65 -1.17 -17.35
N HIS A 546 21.38 -1.65 -18.59
CA HIS A 546 22.18 -2.70 -19.21
C HIS A 546 23.50 -2.14 -19.77
N PRO A 547 24.67 -2.73 -19.42
CA PRO A 547 25.98 -2.16 -19.80
C PRO A 547 26.25 -2.03 -21.30
N ALA A 548 25.55 -2.79 -22.14
CA ALA A 548 25.69 -2.73 -23.59
C ALA A 548 24.79 -1.68 -24.26
N VAL A 549 24.01 -0.93 -23.50
CA VAL A 549 23.06 0.06 -24.00
C VAL A 549 23.61 1.48 -23.78
N ASP A 550 23.82 2.22 -24.86
CA ASP A 550 24.24 3.62 -24.81
C ASP A 550 23.08 4.60 -24.79
N ALA A 551 22.00 4.25 -25.47
CA ALA A 551 20.81 5.08 -25.51
C ALA A 551 19.54 4.21 -25.65
N ALA A 552 18.48 4.61 -24.99
CA ALA A 552 17.17 3.99 -25.10
C ALA A 552 16.09 5.06 -25.18
N VAL A 553 15.10 4.85 -26.03
CA VAL A 553 13.92 5.72 -26.15
C VAL A 553 12.69 4.88 -26.40
N THR A 554 11.73 5.01 -25.53
CA THR A 554 10.43 4.36 -25.63
C THR A 554 9.38 5.36 -26.13
N VAL A 555 8.52 4.91 -27.03
CA VAL A 555 7.36 5.67 -27.53
C VAL A 555 6.09 4.84 -27.39
N ALA A 556 4.96 5.52 -27.18
CA ALA A 556 3.65 4.90 -27.23
C ALA A 556 3.09 4.98 -28.65
N ALA A 557 2.71 3.86 -29.23
CA ALA A 557 2.13 3.73 -30.56
C ALA A 557 1.07 2.63 -30.56
N GLY A 558 -0.09 2.88 -31.15
CA GLY A 558 -1.17 1.88 -31.26
C GLY A 558 -1.64 1.29 -29.91
N GLY A 559 -1.54 2.04 -28.83
CA GLY A 559 -1.95 1.57 -27.50
C GLY A 559 -0.92 0.68 -26.77
N VAL A 560 0.25 0.49 -27.33
CA VAL A 560 1.37 -0.29 -26.77
C VAL A 560 2.65 0.53 -26.73
N LEU A 561 3.64 0.07 -25.97
CA LEU A 561 4.98 0.67 -25.88
C LEU A 561 5.93 -0.01 -26.87
N VAL A 562 6.76 0.80 -27.53
CA VAL A 562 7.85 0.33 -28.41
C VAL A 562 9.13 1.02 -27.99
N SER A 563 10.16 0.25 -27.66
CA SER A 563 11.46 0.75 -27.24
C SER A 563 12.49 0.61 -28.34
N PHE A 564 13.24 1.69 -28.60
CA PHE A 564 14.39 1.71 -29.50
C PHE A 564 15.65 1.82 -28.66
N VAL A 565 16.61 0.93 -28.90
CA VAL A 565 17.83 0.80 -28.10
C VAL A 565 19.04 0.91 -29.04
N ALA A 566 19.97 1.81 -28.73
CA ALA A 566 21.26 1.89 -29.39
C ALA A 566 22.35 1.25 -28.52
N THR A 567 23.25 0.50 -29.17
CA THR A 567 24.33 -0.23 -28.48
C THR A 567 25.69 0.46 -28.64
N ALA A 568 26.54 0.25 -27.63
CA ALA A 568 27.91 0.76 -27.60
C ALA A 568 28.71 0.30 -28.85
N GLY A 569 29.23 1.26 -29.59
CA GLY A 569 30.11 1.00 -30.76
C GLY A 569 29.40 0.67 -32.07
N GLY A 570 28.07 0.77 -32.17
CA GLY A 570 27.33 0.59 -33.44
C GLY A 570 27.41 -0.84 -34.04
N THR A 571 27.92 -1.79 -33.31
CA THR A 571 28.19 -3.16 -33.78
C THR A 571 27.02 -4.09 -33.47
N GLY A 572 25.83 -3.83 -33.91
CA GLY A 572 24.68 -4.77 -33.86
C GLY A 572 24.54 -5.63 -32.58
N ALA A 573 23.38 -6.07 -32.28
CA ALA A 573 23.13 -6.93 -31.09
C ALA A 573 24.01 -8.19 -31.12
N GLY A 574 24.94 -8.32 -30.17
CA GLY A 574 25.59 -9.59 -29.92
C GLY A 574 24.52 -10.68 -29.65
N PRO A 575 24.81 -11.95 -29.94
CA PRO A 575 23.86 -13.03 -29.69
C PRO A 575 23.45 -13.02 -28.22
N GLY A 576 22.15 -12.90 -27.95
CA GLY A 576 21.56 -12.89 -26.59
C GLY A 576 21.28 -11.54 -25.97
N LEU A 577 21.71 -10.41 -26.53
CA LEU A 577 21.42 -9.07 -25.96
C LEU A 577 19.91 -8.83 -25.81
N LEU A 578 19.14 -9.12 -26.84
CA LEU A 578 17.69 -8.92 -26.82
C LEU A 578 17.03 -9.73 -25.69
N GLU A 579 17.48 -10.96 -25.47
CA GLU A 579 16.99 -11.81 -24.37
C GLU A 579 17.34 -11.22 -22.99
N GLN A 580 18.55 -10.67 -22.85
CA GLN A 580 18.99 -10.03 -21.61
C GLN A 580 18.18 -8.75 -21.35
N LEU A 581 17.92 -7.91 -22.34
CA LEU A 581 17.08 -6.73 -22.23
C LEU A 581 15.65 -7.08 -21.83
N TRP A 582 15.07 -8.12 -22.45
CA TRP A 582 13.76 -8.63 -22.07
C TRP A 582 13.71 -9.15 -20.62
N LYS A 583 14.74 -9.85 -20.20
CA LYS A 583 14.86 -10.33 -18.82
C LYS A 583 14.91 -9.15 -17.85
N GLN A 584 15.71 -8.13 -18.16
CA GLN A 584 15.85 -6.92 -17.33
C GLN A 584 14.54 -6.15 -17.22
N VAL A 585 13.92 -5.86 -18.35
CA VAL A 585 12.62 -5.17 -18.40
C VAL A 585 11.57 -5.91 -17.57
N ARG A 586 11.48 -7.24 -17.68
CA ARG A 586 10.53 -8.05 -16.89
C ARG A 586 10.85 -8.13 -15.41
N THR A 587 12.10 -7.87 -15.03
CA THR A 587 12.51 -7.85 -13.63
C THR A 587 12.23 -6.48 -13.00
N ASP A 588 12.48 -5.40 -13.74
CA ASP A 588 12.52 -4.04 -13.21
C ASP A 588 11.21 -3.26 -13.44
N LEU A 589 10.41 -3.69 -14.44
CA LEU A 589 9.19 -2.98 -14.83
C LEU A 589 7.92 -3.81 -14.58
N PRO A 590 6.80 -3.11 -14.30
CA PRO A 590 5.48 -3.74 -14.27
C PRO A 590 5.07 -4.26 -15.64
N GLY A 591 4.26 -5.32 -15.67
CA GLY A 591 3.75 -5.89 -16.93
C GLY A 591 3.16 -4.88 -17.92
N PRO A 592 2.33 -3.89 -17.48
CA PRO A 592 1.84 -2.83 -18.37
C PRO A 592 2.92 -1.89 -18.92
N ALA A 593 4.06 -1.76 -18.24
CA ALA A 593 5.21 -0.96 -18.69
C ALA A 593 6.19 -1.75 -19.58
N GLU A 594 6.00 -3.07 -19.74
CA GLU A 594 6.78 -3.84 -20.69
C GLU A 594 6.51 -3.35 -22.12
N PRO A 595 7.53 -2.99 -22.90
CA PRO A 595 7.33 -2.64 -24.30
C PRO A 595 6.83 -3.89 -25.06
N ALA A 596 5.91 -3.69 -25.98
CA ALA A 596 5.50 -4.77 -26.91
C ALA A 596 6.68 -5.19 -27.81
N ARG A 597 7.63 -4.27 -28.01
CA ARG A 597 8.84 -4.50 -28.82
C ARG A 597 10.04 -3.76 -28.29
N ILE A 598 11.20 -4.41 -28.37
CA ILE A 598 12.52 -3.81 -28.19
C ILE A 598 13.26 -3.91 -29.53
N ILE A 599 13.61 -2.78 -30.11
CA ILE A 599 14.27 -2.69 -31.43
C ILE A 599 15.69 -2.19 -31.21
N VAL A 600 16.66 -3.03 -31.49
CA VAL A 600 18.07 -2.66 -31.43
C VAL A 600 18.46 -1.97 -32.72
N THR A 601 19.09 -0.80 -32.62
CA THR A 601 19.52 0.06 -33.72
C THR A 601 20.99 0.46 -33.59
N GLU A 602 21.63 0.85 -34.67
CA GLU A 602 23.00 1.37 -34.64
C GLU A 602 23.09 2.74 -33.95
N GLY A 603 21.99 3.47 -33.92
CA GLY A 603 21.88 4.80 -33.28
C GLY A 603 20.43 5.28 -33.29
N LEU A 604 20.13 6.23 -32.42
CA LEU A 604 18.81 6.86 -32.36
C LEU A 604 18.79 8.11 -33.27
N PRO A 605 17.74 8.32 -34.08
CA PRO A 605 17.58 9.56 -34.83
C PRO A 605 17.43 10.75 -33.87
N THR A 606 18.08 11.86 -34.20
CA THR A 606 18.06 13.08 -33.40
C THR A 606 17.66 14.31 -34.21
N VAL A 607 16.93 15.22 -33.57
CA VAL A 607 16.58 16.54 -34.10
C VAL A 607 17.01 17.58 -33.06
N ASN A 608 17.82 18.53 -33.46
CA ASN A 608 18.37 19.57 -32.57
C ASN A 608 19.08 19.01 -31.32
N GLY A 609 19.78 17.89 -31.45
CA GLY A 609 20.51 17.24 -30.35
C GLY A 609 19.65 16.48 -29.33
N ALA A 610 18.37 16.30 -29.62
CA ALA A 610 17.47 15.43 -28.82
C ALA A 610 16.92 14.28 -29.68
N PRO A 611 16.53 13.16 -29.10
CA PRO A 611 15.87 12.07 -29.84
C PRO A 611 14.64 12.55 -30.60
N ASP A 612 14.52 12.11 -31.85
CA ASP A 612 13.35 12.42 -32.71
C ASP A 612 12.15 11.53 -32.32
N LEU A 613 11.41 11.98 -31.31
CA LEU A 613 10.24 11.25 -30.81
C LEU A 613 9.16 11.05 -31.87
N GLN A 614 8.97 12.04 -32.76
CA GLN A 614 7.96 11.95 -33.82
C GLN A 614 8.37 10.92 -34.88
N GLY A 615 9.61 10.96 -35.32
CA GLY A 615 10.15 9.97 -36.26
C GLY A 615 10.12 8.55 -35.68
N LEU A 616 10.52 8.39 -34.43
CA LEU A 616 10.48 7.11 -33.73
C LEU A 616 9.05 6.58 -33.57
N ARG A 617 8.08 7.44 -33.25
CA ARG A 617 6.67 7.07 -33.15
C ARG A 617 6.10 6.62 -34.49
N LEU A 618 6.36 7.35 -35.57
CA LEU A 618 5.94 6.97 -36.92
C LEU A 618 6.55 5.61 -37.34
N ARG A 619 7.82 5.41 -37.02
CA ARG A 619 8.49 4.14 -37.28
C ARG A 619 7.89 3.00 -36.45
N ALA A 620 7.53 3.24 -35.19
CA ALA A 620 6.83 2.27 -34.34
C ALA A 620 5.45 1.91 -34.92
N GLU A 621 4.68 2.91 -35.35
CA GLU A 621 3.37 2.71 -35.99
C GLU A 621 3.48 1.94 -37.33
N GLU A 622 4.52 2.16 -38.10
CA GLU A 622 4.79 1.43 -39.33
C GLU A 622 5.14 -0.04 -39.06
N LEU A 623 6.03 -0.28 -38.07
CA LEU A 623 6.41 -1.63 -37.66
C LEU A 623 5.21 -2.42 -37.13
N LEU A 624 4.36 -1.78 -36.33
CA LEU A 624 3.13 -2.41 -35.84
C LEU A 624 2.10 -2.66 -36.94
N ARG A 625 2.06 -1.83 -38.00
CA ARG A 625 1.16 -2.03 -39.18
C ARG A 625 1.67 -3.08 -40.15
N THR A 626 2.98 -3.13 -40.39
CA THR A 626 3.59 -4.09 -41.35
C THR A 626 3.46 -5.53 -40.85
N GLU A 627 3.33 -5.69 -39.53
CA GLU A 627 3.10 -6.99 -38.91
C GLU A 627 1.62 -7.24 -38.54
N ALA A 628 0.75 -6.22 -38.64
CA ALA A 628 -0.69 -6.33 -38.47
C ALA A 628 -1.45 -6.90 -39.68
N ALA A 629 -0.73 -7.33 -40.75
CA ALA A 629 -1.28 -8.33 -41.66
C ALA A 629 -0.88 -9.71 -41.08
N PRO A 630 -1.68 -10.32 -40.19
CA PRO A 630 -1.35 -11.61 -39.67
C PRO A 630 -1.55 -12.63 -40.80
N GLU A 631 -0.53 -13.38 -41.13
CA GLU A 631 -0.77 -14.82 -41.24
C GLU A 631 -1.45 -15.20 -39.90
N PRO A 632 -2.53 -16.01 -39.93
CA PRO A 632 -3.20 -16.38 -38.68
C PRO A 632 -2.14 -16.93 -37.76
N VAL A 633 -1.79 -16.15 -36.74
CA VAL A 633 -0.88 -16.58 -35.66
C VAL A 633 -1.48 -17.88 -35.19
N ASP A 634 -0.73 -18.93 -35.26
CA ASP A 634 -1.12 -20.23 -34.74
C ASP A 634 -1.26 -20.04 -33.23
N THR A 635 -2.46 -19.60 -32.85
CA THR A 635 -2.82 -19.32 -31.46
C THR A 635 -2.60 -20.62 -30.75
N THR A 636 -1.54 -20.74 -29.97
CA THR A 636 -1.18 -22.00 -29.35
C THR A 636 -2.43 -22.59 -28.67
N GLU A 637 -2.57 -23.88 -28.69
CA GLU A 637 -3.71 -24.55 -28.04
C GLU A 637 -3.92 -24.06 -26.62
N LEU A 638 -2.83 -23.69 -25.93
CA LEU A 638 -2.83 -23.08 -24.62
C LEU A 638 -3.47 -21.72 -24.62
N THR A 639 -3.12 -20.80 -25.55
CA THR A 639 -3.71 -19.45 -25.61
C THR A 639 -5.22 -19.53 -25.87
N ARG A 640 -5.65 -20.44 -26.78
CA ARG A 640 -7.09 -20.67 -27.03
C ARG A 640 -7.81 -21.18 -25.78
N ALA A 641 -7.21 -22.10 -25.05
CA ALA A 641 -7.77 -22.60 -23.79
C ALA A 641 -7.88 -21.48 -22.73
N LEU A 642 -6.87 -20.61 -22.65
CA LEU A 642 -6.88 -19.46 -21.74
C LEU A 642 -7.97 -18.44 -22.13
N ILE A 643 -8.13 -18.10 -23.40
CA ILE A 643 -9.22 -17.21 -23.88
C ILE A 643 -10.59 -17.78 -23.47
N ALA A 644 -10.80 -19.07 -23.67
CA ALA A 644 -12.06 -19.72 -23.29
C ALA A 644 -12.30 -19.64 -21.77
N LEU A 645 -11.25 -19.78 -20.97
CA LEU A 645 -11.33 -19.63 -19.53
C LEU A 645 -11.62 -18.17 -19.12
N TRP A 646 -10.95 -17.16 -19.75
CA TRP A 646 -11.26 -15.74 -19.52
C TRP A 646 -12.75 -15.46 -19.78
N LYS A 647 -13.28 -15.88 -20.94
CA LYS A 647 -14.71 -15.71 -21.28
C LYS A 647 -15.63 -16.35 -20.24
N GLN A 648 -15.30 -17.59 -19.81
CA GLN A 648 -16.10 -18.30 -18.81
C GLN A 648 -16.11 -17.61 -17.45
N PHE A 649 -14.93 -17.17 -16.95
CA PHE A 649 -14.79 -16.58 -15.62
C PHE A 649 -15.28 -15.13 -15.55
N LEU A 650 -15.05 -14.36 -16.61
CA LEU A 650 -15.46 -12.94 -16.70
C LEU A 650 -16.85 -12.75 -17.27
N LYS A 651 -17.52 -13.85 -17.70
CA LYS A 651 -18.87 -13.86 -18.31
C LYS A 651 -18.99 -12.88 -19.49
N ARG A 652 -17.96 -12.82 -20.33
CA ARG A 652 -17.85 -11.92 -21.48
C ARG A 652 -17.39 -12.69 -22.71
N GLU A 653 -18.08 -12.52 -23.85
CA GLU A 653 -17.76 -13.21 -25.10
C GLU A 653 -16.80 -12.43 -26.02
N ASP A 654 -16.62 -11.13 -25.78
CA ASP A 654 -15.82 -10.21 -26.58
C ASP A 654 -14.31 -10.24 -26.25
N LEU A 655 -13.86 -11.17 -25.40
CA LEU A 655 -12.46 -11.27 -24.98
C LEU A 655 -11.61 -12.06 -25.98
N ASP A 656 -10.36 -11.63 -26.14
CA ASP A 656 -9.35 -12.16 -27.06
C ASP A 656 -8.01 -12.46 -26.36
N ALA A 657 -6.95 -12.69 -27.14
CA ALA A 657 -5.62 -13.03 -26.63
C ALA A 657 -4.96 -11.90 -25.82
N ASP A 658 -5.31 -10.65 -26.15
CA ASP A 658 -4.73 -9.44 -25.53
C ASP A 658 -5.60 -8.88 -24.41
N SER A 659 -6.76 -9.47 -24.16
CA SER A 659 -7.70 -9.03 -23.14
C SER A 659 -7.14 -9.26 -21.74
N GLY A 660 -6.84 -8.17 -21.00
CA GLY A 660 -6.32 -8.25 -19.64
C GLY A 660 -7.36 -8.77 -18.66
N PHE A 661 -7.01 -9.77 -17.85
CA PHE A 661 -7.92 -10.37 -16.88
C PHE A 661 -8.57 -9.32 -15.95
N PHE A 662 -7.71 -8.53 -15.31
CA PHE A 662 -8.16 -7.52 -14.34
C PHE A 662 -8.85 -6.32 -14.99
N THR A 663 -8.40 -5.89 -16.17
CA THR A 663 -9.04 -4.78 -16.92
C THR A 663 -10.38 -5.17 -17.54
N SER A 664 -10.64 -6.46 -17.64
CA SER A 664 -11.91 -6.99 -18.17
C SER A 664 -12.93 -7.38 -17.08
N GLY A 665 -12.64 -7.03 -15.81
CA GLY A 665 -13.52 -7.27 -14.67
C GLY A 665 -13.10 -8.42 -13.75
N GLY A 666 -11.91 -8.98 -13.94
CA GLY A 666 -11.35 -9.99 -13.03
C GLY A 666 -10.88 -9.36 -11.72
N HIS A 667 -11.10 -10.04 -10.61
CA HIS A 667 -10.59 -9.68 -9.28
C HIS A 667 -9.78 -10.85 -8.68
N SER A 668 -9.12 -10.61 -7.56
CA SER A 668 -8.16 -11.56 -6.97
C SER A 668 -8.75 -12.95 -6.70
N LEU A 669 -10.00 -13.04 -6.25
CA LEU A 669 -10.66 -14.32 -6.01
C LEU A 669 -10.91 -15.09 -7.33
N LEU A 670 -11.44 -14.40 -8.35
CA LEU A 670 -11.62 -14.98 -9.68
C LEU A 670 -10.28 -15.38 -10.30
N ALA A 671 -9.22 -14.60 -10.04
CA ALA A 671 -7.86 -14.88 -10.51
C ALA A 671 -7.32 -16.21 -9.94
N VAL A 672 -7.51 -16.44 -8.64
CA VAL A 672 -7.12 -17.70 -7.99
C VAL A 672 -7.90 -18.89 -8.57
N GLN A 673 -9.22 -18.74 -8.72
CA GLN A 673 -10.08 -19.76 -9.31
C GLN A 673 -9.69 -20.05 -10.77
N LEU A 674 -9.40 -18.99 -11.54
CA LEU A 674 -8.92 -19.09 -12.91
C LEU A 674 -7.61 -19.89 -13.00
N LEU A 675 -6.59 -19.52 -12.22
CA LEU A 675 -5.28 -20.17 -12.25
C LEU A 675 -5.36 -21.67 -12.00
N GLN A 676 -6.31 -22.09 -11.19
CA GLN A 676 -6.55 -23.51 -10.95
C GLN A 676 -7.26 -24.19 -12.08
N ARG A 677 -8.26 -23.51 -12.65
CA ARG A 677 -8.93 -24.05 -13.83
C ARG A 677 -7.94 -24.19 -14.97
N VAL A 678 -7.03 -23.22 -15.12
CA VAL A 678 -5.90 -23.30 -16.07
C VAL A 678 -5.12 -24.59 -15.87
N LYS A 679 -4.69 -24.88 -14.63
CA LYS A 679 -3.95 -26.11 -14.32
C LYS A 679 -4.71 -27.38 -14.68
N ARG A 680 -6.00 -27.46 -14.31
CA ARG A 680 -6.86 -28.61 -14.58
C ARG A 680 -7.17 -28.78 -16.06
N THR A 681 -7.44 -27.70 -16.78
CA THR A 681 -7.87 -27.72 -18.17
C THR A 681 -6.70 -27.98 -19.12
N THR A 682 -5.52 -27.45 -18.80
CA THR A 682 -4.35 -27.53 -19.68
C THR A 682 -3.36 -28.62 -19.29
N GLY A 683 -3.56 -29.31 -18.17
CA GLY A 683 -2.66 -30.37 -17.67
C GLY A 683 -1.26 -29.88 -17.29
N ILE A 684 -1.09 -28.56 -17.08
CA ILE A 684 0.21 -27.93 -16.84
C ILE A 684 0.68 -28.26 -15.42
N GLN A 685 1.89 -28.77 -15.29
CA GLN A 685 2.55 -29.09 -14.02
C GLN A 685 3.32 -27.89 -13.44
N VAL A 686 3.40 -26.78 -14.18
CA VAL A 686 4.08 -25.54 -13.72
C VAL A 686 3.28 -24.88 -12.62
N LYS A 687 3.94 -24.50 -11.53
CA LYS A 687 3.33 -23.72 -10.45
C LYS A 687 3.20 -22.25 -10.88
N ILE A 688 1.97 -21.82 -11.15
CA ILE A 688 1.64 -20.42 -11.48
C ILE A 688 1.08 -19.78 -10.22
N ARG A 689 1.67 -18.68 -9.79
CA ARG A 689 1.23 -17.91 -8.62
C ARG A 689 0.30 -16.78 -9.04
N LEU A 690 -0.45 -16.23 -8.10
CA LEU A 690 -1.28 -15.05 -8.33
C LEU A 690 -0.45 -13.84 -8.85
N ALA A 691 0.74 -13.64 -8.29
CA ALA A 691 1.69 -12.62 -8.75
C ALA A 691 2.10 -12.82 -10.23
N ASP A 692 2.21 -14.06 -10.69
CA ASP A 692 2.54 -14.36 -12.09
C ASP A 692 1.38 -13.95 -13.03
N LEU A 693 0.12 -14.02 -12.60
CA LEU A 693 -1.02 -13.52 -13.37
C LEU A 693 -1.09 -11.99 -13.39
N PHE A 694 -0.71 -11.31 -12.30
CA PHE A 694 -0.57 -9.85 -12.31
C PHE A 694 0.53 -9.40 -13.27
N ALA A 695 1.66 -10.11 -13.31
CA ALA A 695 2.75 -9.83 -14.24
C ALA A 695 2.41 -10.17 -15.70
N HIS A 696 1.53 -11.15 -15.93
CA HIS A 696 1.14 -11.65 -17.25
C HIS A 696 -0.39 -11.71 -17.40
N PRO A 697 -1.09 -10.56 -17.39
CA PRO A 697 -2.53 -10.50 -17.19
C PRO A 697 -3.37 -10.86 -18.41
N THR A 698 -2.78 -11.16 -19.57
CA THR A 698 -3.51 -11.54 -20.80
C THR A 698 -3.32 -13.03 -21.12
N PRO A 699 -4.28 -13.66 -21.84
CA PRO A 699 -4.12 -15.04 -22.29
C PRO A 699 -2.82 -15.31 -23.04
N GLU A 700 -2.41 -14.39 -23.92
CA GLU A 700 -1.17 -14.51 -24.69
C GLU A 700 0.07 -14.45 -23.79
N LYS A 701 0.17 -13.43 -22.92
CA LYS A 701 1.30 -13.26 -22.00
C LYS A 701 1.41 -14.40 -21.01
N LEU A 702 0.28 -14.84 -20.45
CA LEU A 702 0.26 -15.97 -19.53
C LEU A 702 0.65 -17.30 -20.24
N SER A 703 0.19 -17.50 -21.46
CA SER A 703 0.57 -18.65 -22.29
C SER A 703 2.09 -18.66 -22.57
N ALA A 704 2.66 -17.52 -22.96
CA ALA A 704 4.10 -17.36 -23.20
C ALA A 704 4.91 -17.64 -21.93
N TYR A 705 4.49 -17.07 -20.79
CA TYR A 705 5.12 -17.33 -19.50
C TYR A 705 5.09 -18.80 -19.10
N ILE A 706 3.95 -19.45 -19.22
CA ILE A 706 3.81 -20.88 -18.92
C ILE A 706 4.72 -21.72 -19.83
N SER A 707 4.79 -21.37 -21.11
CA SER A 707 5.63 -22.07 -22.09
C SER A 707 7.11 -21.90 -21.77
N SER A 708 7.55 -20.73 -21.35
CA SER A 708 8.94 -20.48 -20.92
C SER A 708 9.34 -21.22 -19.64
N LYS A 709 8.39 -21.61 -18.81
CA LYS A 709 8.63 -22.39 -17.58
C LYS A 709 8.62 -23.89 -17.83
N LYS A 710 8.14 -24.36 -19.01
CA LYS A 710 8.18 -25.77 -19.44
C LYS A 710 9.49 -26.17 -20.13
N ALA A 711 10.21 -25.17 -20.67
CA ALA A 711 11.54 -25.35 -21.27
C ALA A 711 12.62 -25.23 -20.17
#